data_986304d334c8475058863ecf8c6bcdfa
#
_entry.id   986304d334c8475058863ecf8c6bcdfa
#
_cell.length_a   1.000
_cell.length_b   1.000
_cell.length_c   1.000
_cell.angle_alpha   90.00
_cell.angle_beta   90.00
_cell.angle_gamma   90.00
#
_symmetry.space_group_name_H-M   'P 1'
#
loop_
_entity.id
_entity.type
_entity.pdbx_description
1 polymer ?
#
loop_
_entity_poly.entity_id
_entity_poly.type
_entity_poly.pdbx_seq_one_letter_code
_entity_poly.pdbx_strand_id
1 'polypeptide(L)'
;MEKIELLAPAGNLRILKAAVDSGADAVYCGLTVFNARINAENLTLGQFEEGVDYAHARSSRVYLTVNTLVSDMERDDLFDTVSKACEAGADGLIVQDIAVLKMLREAFPDVRINASTQMNIYSRDQFKELFKLGVNRVVLPRELSMDEISSRVHLAARYGIDCEVFAHGAVCVCASGLCLFSAMNKAGTRSGNRGTCAQPCREEYKLYNGGLRLRAGHLLSPKDRDVSDYLARLIETGVASLKLEGRMRDENYVRSAVRAYRTLIDAYYDGYLDDTLLNEIKRDLLINFNRGGSYTAQYLSGRKDDNILSGEYPGKYGYSLGKISRMDVKKGTVTISLGKHPVIPSKGDYLSIRNDKNELCSFPVGKLHEMPHEIAVKGLHPDAIQKLKPGLSVFIMNHATEQDRAELRRTPVRFNLYFNDTDVTLDATVISGPNADITAAATLEIPSDYEGAPLDEERIRTQLSKTLDTAFYPDEINIYGETKSCPISLINGLRREVLSSIEKEITTSYKRTARPLSDDVSDAGLTTADKTKLTMFTYPVIRQNMDIISEGADIYCYSIYDMAVKELRDHVIAFAEKTDTKIAVFLPDFSHDLLEKIIDKVLASLKSDAGERFYAVISSRLLSDKAFIKGLGVKDFISAGANIYSSKSAEIALGYCDGLFMSHEVDADELVNNALDVFPADKTLIVQSEGMIPWMQSDFCVCGQNKKHCDTCSKVGVFELQQKDRMGASVLAVPHSIDCSCTLYGPAKNLVTEDLISTLSYGNFSLIINHTYLPEVKDGETVY
;
A
#
# COMPACT_ATOMS: atom_id res chain seq x y z
N MET A 1 24.18 -13.09 1.27
CA MET A 1 22.74 -12.73 1.29
C MET A 1 22.65 -11.36 0.65
N GLU A 2 21.85 -11.17 -0.40
CA GLU A 2 21.61 -9.82 -0.92
C GLU A 2 21.04 -8.92 0.18
N LYS A 3 21.47 -7.66 0.23
CA LYS A 3 20.91 -6.69 1.18
C LYS A 3 19.42 -6.47 0.87
N ILE A 4 18.61 -6.30 1.90
CA ILE A 4 17.19 -5.99 1.75
C ILE A 4 17.01 -4.68 0.99
N GLU A 5 16.12 -4.66 0.00
CA GLU A 5 15.82 -3.47 -0.81
C GLU A 5 15.05 -2.42 0.02
N LEU A 6 15.47 -1.17 -0.03
CA LEU A 6 14.72 -0.04 0.51
C LEU A 6 13.97 0.66 -0.62
N LEU A 7 12.64 0.50 -0.64
CA LEU A 7 11.75 1.05 -1.67
C LEU A 7 11.08 2.33 -1.19
N ALA A 8 11.42 3.46 -1.81
CA ALA A 8 10.95 4.79 -1.45
C ALA A 8 9.79 5.30 -2.33
N PRO A 9 8.88 6.13 -1.80
CA PRO A 9 7.82 6.76 -2.58
C PRO A 9 8.30 8.02 -3.30
N ALA A 10 7.77 8.27 -4.51
CA ALA A 10 7.90 9.56 -5.17
C ALA A 10 6.56 10.06 -5.72
N GLY A 11 6.19 11.29 -5.35
CA GLY A 11 5.00 11.97 -5.85
C GLY A 11 5.27 12.87 -7.07
N ASN A 12 6.53 13.21 -7.32
CA ASN A 12 7.02 14.01 -8.46
C ASN A 12 8.51 13.75 -8.70
N LEU A 13 9.06 14.32 -9.78
CA LEU A 13 10.45 14.14 -10.18
C LEU A 13 11.45 14.62 -9.12
N ARG A 14 11.20 15.75 -8.47
CA ARG A 14 12.07 16.29 -7.41
C ARG A 14 12.17 15.33 -6.23
N ILE A 15 11.05 14.76 -5.80
CA ILE A 15 11.01 13.78 -4.72
C ILE A 15 11.66 12.46 -5.14
N LEU A 16 11.54 12.04 -6.41
CA LEU A 16 12.24 10.88 -6.94
C LEU A 16 13.74 11.04 -6.79
N LYS A 17 14.31 12.14 -7.30
CA LYS A 17 15.73 12.44 -7.16
C LYS A 17 16.17 12.49 -5.70
N ALA A 18 15.37 13.13 -4.83
CA ALA A 18 15.62 13.21 -3.41
C ALA A 18 15.65 11.84 -2.71
N ALA A 19 14.77 10.92 -3.11
CA ALA A 19 14.74 9.55 -2.58
C ALA A 19 16.01 8.76 -2.98
N VAL A 20 16.40 8.85 -4.25
CA VAL A 20 17.64 8.23 -4.77
C VAL A 20 18.87 8.76 -4.01
N ASP A 21 19.01 10.07 -3.89
CA ASP A 21 20.13 10.71 -3.20
C ASP A 21 20.18 10.40 -1.70
N SER A 22 19.03 10.07 -1.11
CA SER A 22 18.93 9.67 0.29
C SER A 22 19.25 8.21 0.56
N GLY A 23 19.54 7.42 -0.49
CA GLY A 23 19.98 6.02 -0.37
C GLY A 23 18.88 4.97 -0.63
N ALA A 24 17.80 5.32 -1.34
CA ALA A 24 16.82 4.34 -1.77
C ALA A 24 17.42 3.39 -2.83
N ASP A 25 17.22 2.08 -2.68
CA ASP A 25 17.62 1.09 -3.67
C ASP A 25 16.64 1.04 -4.84
N ALA A 26 15.39 1.40 -4.57
CA ALA A 26 14.37 1.54 -5.59
C ALA A 26 13.39 2.66 -5.22
N VAL A 27 12.75 3.26 -6.23
CA VAL A 27 11.71 4.28 -6.06
C VAL A 27 10.45 3.83 -6.78
N TYR A 28 9.27 3.97 -6.14
CA TYR A 28 8.01 3.77 -6.84
C TYR A 28 7.26 5.09 -7.03
N CYS A 29 6.75 5.29 -8.23
CA CYS A 29 6.04 6.48 -8.63
C CYS A 29 4.84 6.14 -9.52
N GLY A 30 4.01 7.12 -9.85
CA GLY A 30 2.88 6.99 -10.76
C GLY A 30 2.92 8.05 -11.83
N LEU A 31 2.38 7.72 -12.99
CA LEU A 31 2.01 8.70 -14.01
C LEU A 31 0.69 9.39 -13.62
N THR A 32 0.24 10.34 -14.40
CA THR A 32 -0.99 11.10 -14.15
C THR A 32 -2.27 10.26 -14.18
N VAL A 33 -2.18 9.01 -14.66
CA VAL A 33 -3.29 8.06 -14.82
C VAL A 33 -2.96 6.70 -14.20
N PHE A 34 -3.96 5.84 -14.00
CA PHE A 34 -3.86 4.43 -13.62
C PHE A 34 -3.10 4.12 -12.32
N ASN A 35 -3.14 5.03 -11.34
CA ASN A 35 -2.45 4.82 -10.08
C ASN A 35 -3.31 5.16 -8.86
N ALA A 36 -3.08 4.47 -7.73
CA ALA A 36 -3.85 4.60 -6.49
C ALA A 36 -3.70 5.96 -5.77
N ARG A 37 -2.95 6.91 -6.32
CA ARG A 37 -2.74 8.27 -5.78
C ARG A 37 -2.83 9.30 -6.90
N ILE A 38 -3.91 9.30 -7.67
CA ILE A 38 -4.16 10.26 -8.77
C ILE A 38 -4.08 11.72 -8.27
N ASN A 39 -4.46 11.98 -7.02
CA ASN A 39 -4.39 13.32 -6.42
C ASN A 39 -2.96 13.75 -6.00
N ALA A 40 -1.94 12.92 -6.13
CA ALA A 40 -0.55 13.37 -6.05
C ALA A 40 -0.21 14.19 -7.30
N GLU A 41 0.90 14.92 -7.28
CA GLU A 41 1.35 15.68 -8.45
C GLU A 41 1.62 14.76 -9.65
N ASN A 42 2.15 13.55 -9.37
CA ASN A 42 2.52 12.51 -10.32
C ASN A 42 3.53 13.00 -11.39
N LEU A 43 4.00 12.12 -12.25
CA LEU A 43 4.96 12.43 -13.29
C LEU A 43 4.29 12.44 -14.66
N THR A 44 4.70 13.37 -15.53
CA THR A 44 4.50 13.19 -16.97
C THR A 44 5.44 12.11 -17.49
N LEU A 45 5.20 11.59 -18.69
CA LEU A 45 6.06 10.56 -19.28
C LEU A 45 7.52 11.06 -19.44
N GLY A 46 7.71 12.30 -19.90
CA GLY A 46 9.07 12.88 -20.02
C GLY A 46 9.78 13.07 -18.66
N GLN A 47 9.02 13.45 -17.61
CA GLN A 47 9.58 13.49 -16.25
C GLN A 47 9.88 12.09 -15.69
N PHE A 48 9.10 11.09 -16.09
CA PHE A 48 9.34 9.71 -15.74
C PHE A 48 10.64 9.21 -16.37
N GLU A 49 10.84 9.43 -17.68
CA GLU A 49 12.08 9.09 -18.40
C GLU A 49 13.30 9.77 -17.75
N GLU A 50 13.24 11.10 -17.48
CA GLU A 50 14.30 11.83 -16.79
C GLU A 50 14.60 11.23 -15.41
N GLY A 51 13.54 10.82 -14.66
CA GLY A 51 13.66 10.22 -13.34
C GLY A 51 14.28 8.83 -13.38
N VAL A 52 13.93 8.02 -14.38
CA VAL A 52 14.48 6.69 -14.62
C VAL A 52 15.98 6.80 -14.96
N ASP A 53 16.36 7.65 -15.90
CA ASP A 53 17.77 7.86 -16.28
C ASP A 53 18.59 8.33 -15.06
N TYR A 54 18.05 9.27 -14.27
CA TYR A 54 18.68 9.75 -13.05
C TYR A 54 18.92 8.63 -12.03
N ALA A 55 17.93 7.77 -11.83
CA ALA A 55 17.97 6.67 -10.88
C ALA A 55 18.96 5.58 -11.34
N HIS A 56 18.89 5.15 -12.60
CA HIS A 56 19.74 4.13 -13.16
C HIS A 56 21.22 4.52 -13.13
N ALA A 57 21.56 5.73 -13.53
CA ALA A 57 22.92 6.24 -13.43
C ALA A 57 23.49 6.21 -12.00
N ARG A 58 22.59 6.18 -10.98
CA ARG A 58 22.92 6.10 -9.55
C ARG A 58 22.65 4.74 -8.92
N SER A 59 22.54 3.70 -9.75
CA SER A 59 22.29 2.32 -9.31
C SER A 59 21.04 2.17 -8.44
N SER A 60 19.96 2.86 -8.79
CA SER A 60 18.64 2.75 -8.17
C SER A 60 17.59 2.38 -9.21
N ARG A 61 16.60 1.55 -8.84
CA ARG A 61 15.52 1.09 -9.72
C ARG A 61 14.30 1.99 -9.65
N VAL A 62 13.45 1.95 -10.68
CA VAL A 62 12.17 2.69 -10.71
C VAL A 62 11.02 1.75 -11.03
N TYR A 63 10.04 1.66 -10.11
CA TYR A 63 8.83 0.87 -10.28
C TYR A 63 7.63 1.78 -10.58
N LEU A 64 6.95 1.49 -11.69
CA LEU A 64 5.72 2.20 -12.05
C LEU A 64 4.52 1.59 -11.33
N THR A 65 3.69 2.42 -10.70
CA THR A 65 2.40 1.98 -10.16
C THR A 65 1.31 1.98 -11.21
N VAL A 66 0.72 0.81 -11.44
CA VAL A 66 -0.44 0.55 -12.31
C VAL A 66 -1.48 -0.18 -11.45
N ASN A 67 -1.72 0.38 -10.26
CA ASN A 67 -2.39 -0.30 -9.17
C ASN A 67 -3.80 0.24 -8.88
N THR A 68 -4.58 0.37 -9.94
CA THR A 68 -6.02 0.65 -9.92
C THR A 68 -6.77 -0.43 -10.68
N LEU A 69 -8.07 -0.54 -10.46
CA LEU A 69 -8.96 -1.29 -11.32
C LEU A 69 -9.10 -0.56 -12.66
N VAL A 70 -9.31 -1.29 -13.73
CA VAL A 70 -9.34 -0.78 -15.10
C VAL A 70 -10.57 -1.33 -15.82
N SER A 71 -11.35 -0.45 -16.45
CA SER A 71 -12.48 -0.85 -17.31
C SER A 71 -12.00 -1.33 -18.68
N ASP A 72 -12.87 -2.00 -19.41
CA ASP A 72 -12.56 -2.45 -20.76
C ASP A 72 -12.24 -1.28 -21.71
N MET A 73 -12.92 -0.14 -21.55
CA MET A 73 -12.67 1.08 -22.33
C MET A 73 -11.30 1.73 -22.08
N GLU A 74 -10.72 1.51 -20.90
CA GLU A 74 -9.41 2.10 -20.51
C GLU A 74 -8.21 1.19 -20.85
N ARG A 75 -8.46 -0.03 -21.31
CA ARG A 75 -7.45 -1.07 -21.49
C ARG A 75 -6.36 -0.66 -22.47
N ASP A 76 -6.74 -0.12 -23.63
CA ASP A 76 -5.80 0.26 -24.68
C ASP A 76 -4.96 1.47 -24.27
N ASP A 77 -5.58 2.47 -23.64
CA ASP A 77 -4.88 3.64 -23.09
C ASP A 77 -3.87 3.25 -22.01
N LEU A 78 -4.23 2.29 -21.16
CA LEU A 78 -3.34 1.75 -20.15
C LEU A 78 -2.17 1.02 -20.80
N PHE A 79 -2.43 0.16 -21.78
CA PHE A 79 -1.40 -0.59 -22.50
C PHE A 79 -0.39 0.35 -23.17
N ASP A 80 -0.87 1.38 -23.89
CA ASP A 80 -0.03 2.41 -24.52
C ASP A 80 0.82 3.17 -23.49
N THR A 81 0.20 3.56 -22.38
CA THR A 81 0.88 4.27 -21.28
C THR A 81 2.01 3.43 -20.66
N VAL A 82 1.74 2.14 -20.39
CA VAL A 82 2.74 1.25 -19.79
C VAL A 82 3.83 0.90 -20.80
N SER A 83 3.49 0.73 -22.08
CA SER A 83 4.47 0.47 -23.13
C SER A 83 5.51 1.60 -23.21
N LYS A 84 5.06 2.85 -23.23
CA LYS A 84 5.95 4.03 -23.21
C LYS A 84 6.81 4.10 -21.94
N ALA A 85 6.27 3.70 -20.79
CA ALA A 85 7.05 3.68 -19.55
C ALA A 85 8.11 2.54 -19.55
N CYS A 86 7.82 1.40 -20.14
CA CYS A 86 8.80 0.32 -20.32
C CYS A 86 9.88 0.69 -21.37
N GLU A 87 9.51 1.40 -22.42
CA GLU A 87 10.45 1.99 -23.37
C GLU A 87 11.36 3.04 -22.71
N ALA A 88 10.85 3.78 -21.74
CA ALA A 88 11.63 4.70 -20.91
C ALA A 88 12.52 3.98 -19.88
N GLY A 89 12.36 2.67 -19.67
CA GLY A 89 13.23 1.85 -18.81
C GLY A 89 12.64 1.51 -17.44
N ALA A 90 11.32 1.46 -17.25
CA ALA A 90 10.72 0.99 -16.00
C ALA A 90 11.25 -0.39 -15.61
N ASP A 91 11.77 -0.56 -14.37
CA ASP A 91 12.31 -1.82 -13.86
C ASP A 91 11.22 -2.82 -13.48
N GLY A 92 10.05 -2.32 -13.12
CA GLY A 92 8.93 -3.16 -12.75
C GLY A 92 7.62 -2.41 -12.62
N LEU A 93 6.55 -3.18 -12.60
CA LEU A 93 5.17 -2.69 -12.55
C LEU A 93 4.50 -3.19 -11.29
N ILE A 94 3.83 -2.30 -10.54
CA ILE A 94 3.04 -2.66 -9.35
C ILE A 94 1.57 -2.70 -9.77
N VAL A 95 0.97 -3.89 -9.83
CA VAL A 95 -0.33 -4.14 -10.47
C VAL A 95 -1.36 -4.61 -9.45
N GLN A 96 -2.61 -4.16 -9.58
CA GLN A 96 -3.76 -4.62 -8.80
C GLN A 96 -4.70 -5.51 -9.59
N ASP A 97 -5.03 -5.15 -10.82
CA ASP A 97 -6.04 -5.80 -11.65
C ASP A 97 -5.47 -7.08 -12.29
N ILE A 98 -6.22 -8.19 -12.23
CA ILE A 98 -5.78 -9.49 -12.74
C ILE A 98 -5.71 -9.52 -14.27
N ALA A 99 -6.60 -8.82 -14.96
CA ALA A 99 -6.57 -8.72 -16.41
C ALA A 99 -5.36 -7.91 -16.88
N VAL A 100 -5.09 -6.79 -16.19
CA VAL A 100 -3.89 -5.99 -16.42
C VAL A 100 -2.62 -6.79 -16.16
N LEU A 101 -2.58 -7.56 -15.06
CA LEU A 101 -1.43 -8.42 -14.74
C LEU A 101 -1.13 -9.41 -15.86
N LYS A 102 -2.16 -10.14 -16.34
CA LYS A 102 -2.01 -11.13 -17.41
C LYS A 102 -1.55 -10.46 -18.70
N MET A 103 -2.19 -9.37 -19.12
CA MET A 103 -1.84 -8.60 -20.31
C MET A 103 -0.39 -8.11 -20.29
N LEU A 104 0.04 -7.51 -19.17
CA LEU A 104 1.39 -6.96 -19.04
C LEU A 104 2.46 -8.06 -18.97
N ARG A 105 2.16 -9.21 -18.37
CA ARG A 105 3.08 -10.35 -18.38
C ARG A 105 3.28 -10.91 -19.79
N GLU A 106 2.24 -10.96 -20.59
CA GLU A 106 2.32 -11.38 -21.99
C GLU A 106 3.16 -10.40 -22.83
N ALA A 107 2.86 -9.11 -22.73
CA ALA A 107 3.56 -8.07 -23.48
C ALA A 107 5.03 -7.87 -23.05
N PHE A 108 5.32 -8.02 -21.76
CA PHE A 108 6.62 -7.73 -21.16
C PHE A 108 7.10 -8.90 -20.29
N PRO A 109 7.52 -10.03 -20.87
CA PRO A 109 7.93 -11.22 -20.09
C PRO A 109 9.14 -10.95 -19.17
N ASP A 110 9.99 -10.00 -19.50
CA ASP A 110 11.23 -9.69 -18.79
C ASP A 110 11.08 -8.54 -17.77
N VAL A 111 9.93 -7.84 -17.75
CA VAL A 111 9.66 -6.80 -16.78
C VAL A 111 9.18 -7.43 -15.47
N ARG A 112 9.70 -6.93 -14.34
CA ARG A 112 9.27 -7.39 -13.02
C ARG A 112 7.82 -7.00 -12.75
N ILE A 113 6.94 -7.94 -12.41
CA ILE A 113 5.57 -7.68 -11.98
C ILE A 113 5.45 -7.92 -10.49
N ASN A 114 5.06 -6.85 -9.76
CA ASN A 114 4.83 -6.87 -8.33
C ASN A 114 3.31 -6.83 -8.08
N ALA A 115 2.75 -7.87 -7.48
CA ALA A 115 1.36 -7.88 -7.04
C ALA A 115 1.17 -6.85 -5.93
N SER A 116 0.33 -5.85 -6.20
CA SER A 116 0.02 -4.77 -5.25
C SER A 116 -0.61 -5.32 -3.97
N THR A 117 -0.39 -4.66 -2.84
CA THR A 117 -1.14 -4.95 -1.61
C THR A 117 -2.67 -4.85 -1.81
N GLN A 118 -3.13 -4.12 -2.82
CA GLN A 118 -4.54 -3.97 -3.17
C GLN A 118 -5.13 -5.24 -3.83
N MET A 119 -4.33 -6.21 -4.25
CA MET A 119 -4.79 -7.55 -4.64
C MET A 119 -5.16 -8.41 -3.44
N ASN A 120 -4.90 -7.95 -2.22
CA ASN A 120 -5.25 -8.63 -0.97
C ASN A 120 -4.73 -10.08 -0.89
N ILE A 121 -3.43 -10.27 -1.15
CA ILE A 121 -2.78 -11.58 -1.12
C ILE A 121 -2.37 -11.89 0.32
N TYR A 122 -3.22 -12.60 1.04
CA TYR A 122 -3.01 -12.93 2.45
C TYR A 122 -2.95 -14.44 2.73
N SER A 123 -3.63 -15.25 1.93
CA SER A 123 -3.68 -16.69 2.11
C SER A 123 -2.44 -17.38 1.54
N ARG A 124 -2.02 -18.47 2.20
CA ARG A 124 -0.83 -19.25 1.82
C ARG A 124 -0.98 -19.94 0.46
N ASP A 125 -2.17 -20.34 0.11
CA ASP A 125 -2.47 -21.10 -1.10
C ASP A 125 -2.52 -20.25 -2.38
N GLN A 126 -2.49 -18.91 -2.27
CA GLN A 126 -2.48 -18.00 -3.41
C GLN A 126 -1.13 -17.96 -4.15
N PHE A 127 -0.01 -18.23 -3.48
CA PHE A 127 1.33 -18.08 -4.08
C PHE A 127 1.60 -18.99 -5.28
N LYS A 128 1.02 -20.20 -5.29
CA LYS A 128 1.14 -21.13 -6.40
C LYS A 128 0.52 -20.58 -7.69
N GLU A 129 -0.66 -19.96 -7.60
CA GLU A 129 -1.35 -19.40 -8.76
C GLU A 129 -0.68 -18.09 -9.22
N LEU A 130 -0.20 -17.27 -8.30
CA LEU A 130 0.60 -16.08 -8.62
C LEU A 130 1.89 -16.42 -9.37
N PHE A 131 2.55 -17.52 -9.00
CA PHE A 131 3.70 -18.02 -9.74
C PHE A 131 3.33 -18.38 -11.20
N LYS A 132 2.22 -19.08 -11.42
CA LYS A 132 1.74 -19.42 -12.76
C LYS A 132 1.42 -18.18 -13.61
N LEU A 133 0.94 -17.12 -12.96
CA LEU A 133 0.69 -15.82 -13.59
C LEU A 133 1.99 -15.00 -13.79
N GLY A 134 3.15 -15.51 -13.40
CA GLY A 134 4.44 -14.87 -13.60
C GLY A 134 4.69 -13.68 -12.67
N VAL A 135 4.06 -13.64 -11.49
CA VAL A 135 4.33 -12.62 -10.47
C VAL A 135 5.73 -12.84 -9.88
N ASN A 136 6.53 -11.78 -9.82
CA ASN A 136 7.90 -11.82 -9.28
C ASN A 136 7.94 -11.43 -7.80
N ARG A 137 7.04 -10.54 -7.34
CA ARG A 137 7.00 -10.05 -5.97
C ARG A 137 5.56 -9.88 -5.49
N VAL A 138 5.31 -10.14 -4.22
CA VAL A 138 4.03 -9.86 -3.55
C VAL A 138 4.24 -8.80 -2.47
N VAL A 139 3.46 -7.72 -2.55
CA VAL A 139 3.38 -6.73 -1.47
C VAL A 139 2.39 -7.23 -0.44
N LEU A 140 2.90 -7.77 0.66
CA LEU A 140 2.08 -8.39 1.70
C LEU A 140 1.13 -7.39 2.37
N PRO A 141 -0.07 -7.83 2.77
CA PRO A 141 -1.01 -7.02 3.54
C PRO A 141 -0.38 -6.53 4.85
N ARG A 142 -0.80 -5.34 5.27
CA ARG A 142 -0.30 -4.67 6.48
C ARG A 142 -0.80 -5.33 7.77
N GLU A 143 -1.80 -6.15 7.66
CA GLU A 143 -2.54 -6.82 8.73
C GLU A 143 -1.82 -8.07 9.26
N LEU A 144 -0.83 -8.60 8.54
CA LEU A 144 -0.11 -9.81 8.91
C LEU A 144 0.81 -9.60 10.12
N SER A 145 0.82 -10.59 11.01
CA SER A 145 1.78 -10.71 12.11
C SER A 145 3.16 -11.14 11.60
N MET A 146 4.21 -11.01 12.43
CA MET A 146 5.56 -11.48 12.10
C MET A 146 5.60 -12.97 11.73
N ASP A 147 4.86 -13.81 12.45
CA ASP A 147 4.84 -15.25 12.19
C ASP A 147 4.14 -15.58 10.86
N GLU A 148 3.08 -14.84 10.54
CA GLU A 148 2.40 -14.95 9.26
C GLU A 148 3.27 -14.45 8.11
N ILE A 149 3.96 -13.32 8.27
CA ILE A 149 4.95 -12.83 7.30
C ILE A 149 6.02 -13.88 7.05
N SER A 150 6.61 -14.44 8.12
CA SER A 150 7.61 -15.51 8.02
C SER A 150 7.08 -16.71 7.23
N SER A 151 5.86 -17.14 7.55
CA SER A 151 5.20 -18.25 6.84
C SER A 151 5.03 -17.98 5.34
N ARG A 152 4.63 -16.73 4.96
CA ARG A 152 4.46 -16.34 3.53
C ARG A 152 5.79 -16.23 2.82
N VAL A 153 6.81 -15.62 3.44
CA VAL A 153 8.16 -15.50 2.86
C VAL A 153 8.75 -16.87 2.56
N HIS A 154 8.73 -17.79 3.52
CA HIS A 154 9.25 -19.15 3.30
C HIS A 154 8.48 -19.92 2.22
N LEU A 155 7.17 -19.69 2.10
CA LEU A 155 6.35 -20.32 1.06
C LEU A 155 6.65 -19.69 -0.31
N ALA A 156 6.67 -18.36 -0.39
CA ALA A 156 6.93 -17.60 -1.62
C ALA A 156 8.29 -17.97 -2.22
N ALA A 157 9.31 -18.14 -1.39
CA ALA A 157 10.66 -18.54 -1.80
C ALA A 157 10.69 -19.89 -2.56
N ARG A 158 9.75 -20.82 -2.26
CA ARG A 158 9.64 -22.10 -3.00
C ARG A 158 9.20 -21.91 -4.44
N TYR A 159 8.57 -20.79 -4.75
CA TYR A 159 8.12 -20.41 -6.08
C TYR A 159 8.99 -19.33 -6.71
N GLY A 160 10.10 -18.93 -6.06
CA GLY A 160 10.93 -17.82 -6.54
C GLY A 160 10.23 -16.45 -6.51
N ILE A 161 9.21 -16.28 -5.66
CA ILE A 161 8.48 -15.03 -5.47
C ILE A 161 9.06 -14.29 -4.26
N ASP A 162 9.40 -13.03 -4.45
CA ASP A 162 9.82 -12.14 -3.37
C ASP A 162 8.63 -11.65 -2.55
N CYS A 163 8.87 -11.33 -1.27
CA CYS A 163 7.91 -10.65 -0.43
C CYS A 163 8.39 -9.24 -0.06
N GLU A 164 7.48 -8.27 -0.17
CA GLU A 164 7.66 -6.87 0.21
C GLU A 164 6.75 -6.51 1.38
N VAL A 165 7.25 -5.77 2.37
CA VAL A 165 6.53 -5.36 3.57
C VAL A 165 6.54 -3.85 3.71
N PHE A 166 5.41 -3.23 4.04
CA PHE A 166 5.38 -1.82 4.40
C PHE A 166 6.10 -1.58 5.72
N ALA A 167 7.10 -0.69 5.70
CA ALA A 167 7.94 -0.40 6.85
C ALA A 167 7.52 0.89 7.57
N HIS A 168 7.18 1.95 6.85
CA HIS A 168 6.92 3.26 7.44
C HIS A 168 5.82 4.02 6.72
N GLY A 169 5.10 4.88 7.46
CA GLY A 169 4.18 5.87 6.92
C GLY A 169 2.71 5.54 7.11
N ALA A 170 1.86 6.22 6.34
CA ALA A 170 0.41 6.16 6.48
C ALA A 170 -0.16 4.78 6.15
N VAL A 171 -1.14 4.34 6.97
CA VAL A 171 -1.84 3.07 6.77
C VAL A 171 -3.34 3.28 6.65
N CYS A 172 -3.99 2.32 5.98
CA CYS A 172 -5.44 2.22 5.95
C CYS A 172 -5.94 1.47 7.20
N VAL A 173 -7.14 1.80 7.66
CA VAL A 173 -7.84 1.03 8.70
C VAL A 173 -8.55 -0.19 8.10
N CYS A 174 -8.94 -0.10 6.84
CA CYS A 174 -9.51 -1.20 6.07
C CYS A 174 -8.42 -2.16 5.62
N ALA A 175 -8.71 -3.44 5.59
CA ALA A 175 -7.88 -4.44 4.91
C ALA A 175 -7.61 -3.99 3.46
N SER A 176 -6.39 -4.22 3.01
CA SER A 176 -5.89 -3.65 1.76
C SER A 176 -6.74 -4.10 0.55
N GLY A 177 -7.11 -3.14 -0.32
CA GLY A 177 -7.92 -3.40 -1.52
C GLY A 177 -9.43 -3.52 -1.31
N LEU A 178 -9.92 -3.60 -0.07
CA LEU A 178 -11.32 -3.91 0.26
C LEU A 178 -12.18 -2.68 0.61
N CYS A 179 -11.64 -1.46 0.47
CA CYS A 179 -12.34 -0.26 0.91
C CYS A 179 -13.23 0.34 -0.17
N LEU A 180 -14.53 0.25 0.00
CA LEU A 180 -15.55 0.91 -0.82
C LEU A 180 -16.09 2.20 -0.19
N PHE A 181 -15.58 2.61 0.99
CA PHE A 181 -16.15 3.70 1.75
C PHE A 181 -16.19 5.04 0.97
N SER A 182 -15.16 5.34 0.19
CA SER A 182 -15.17 6.55 -0.66
C SER A 182 -16.16 6.44 -1.81
N ALA A 183 -16.22 5.32 -2.50
CA ALA A 183 -17.09 5.09 -3.64
C ALA A 183 -18.57 5.19 -3.23
N MET A 184 -18.93 4.48 -2.18
CA MET A 184 -20.32 4.40 -1.73
C MET A 184 -20.80 5.67 -1.03
N ASN A 185 -19.94 6.31 -0.20
CA ASN A 185 -20.28 7.54 0.51
C ASN A 185 -20.37 8.77 -0.40
N LYS A 186 -19.70 8.77 -1.56
CA LYS A 186 -19.62 9.86 -2.54
C LYS A 186 -20.38 9.57 -3.83
N ALA A 187 -21.30 8.63 -3.81
CA ALA A 187 -22.14 8.26 -4.95
C ALA A 187 -21.32 7.95 -6.23
N GLY A 188 -20.24 7.17 -6.09
CA GLY A 188 -19.41 6.74 -7.22
C GLY A 188 -18.41 7.78 -7.74
N THR A 189 -18.46 9.04 -7.29
CA THR A 189 -17.54 10.10 -7.78
C THR A 189 -16.11 9.97 -7.28
N ARG A 190 -15.85 9.15 -6.26
CA ARG A 190 -14.55 8.94 -5.64
C ARG A 190 -14.36 7.47 -5.28
N SER A 191 -13.23 6.88 -5.61
CA SER A 191 -12.94 5.47 -5.28
C SER A 191 -11.50 5.29 -4.79
N GLY A 192 -11.32 4.48 -3.74
CA GLY A 192 -10.00 4.05 -3.27
C GLY A 192 -9.33 3.11 -4.25
N ASN A 193 -10.08 2.21 -4.89
CA ASN A 193 -9.58 1.25 -5.87
C ASN A 193 -9.30 1.87 -7.24
N ARG A 194 -9.85 3.07 -7.50
CA ARG A 194 -9.63 3.87 -8.71
C ARG A 194 -8.74 5.10 -8.46
N GLY A 195 -8.03 5.13 -7.33
CA GLY A 195 -7.02 6.15 -7.03
C GLY A 195 -7.52 7.48 -6.46
N THR A 196 -8.83 7.67 -6.27
CA THR A 196 -9.44 8.94 -5.85
C THR A 196 -10.00 8.93 -4.43
N CYS A 197 -9.41 8.16 -3.50
CA CYS A 197 -9.85 8.05 -2.12
C CYS A 197 -10.05 9.41 -1.44
N ALA A 198 -11.23 9.64 -0.86
CA ALA A 198 -11.58 10.87 -0.11
C ALA A 198 -11.14 10.85 1.36
N GLN A 199 -10.52 9.75 1.82
CA GLN A 199 -10.08 9.52 3.21
C GLN A 199 -11.19 9.67 4.27
N PRO A 200 -12.40 9.11 4.09
CA PRO A 200 -13.48 9.25 5.06
C PRO A 200 -13.11 8.68 6.44
N CYS A 201 -12.20 7.71 6.51
CA CYS A 201 -11.68 7.17 7.78
C CYS A 201 -10.92 8.19 8.64
N ARG A 202 -10.56 9.37 8.10
CA ARG A 202 -9.88 10.45 8.84
C ARG A 202 -10.85 11.48 9.43
N GLU A 203 -12.14 11.35 9.17
CA GLU A 203 -13.20 12.24 9.68
C GLU A 203 -13.56 11.91 11.14
N GLU A 204 -14.33 12.78 11.78
CA GLU A 204 -14.86 12.54 13.13
C GLU A 204 -16.14 11.70 13.07
N TYR A 205 -16.24 10.72 13.95
CA TYR A 205 -17.38 9.83 14.10
C TYR A 205 -17.89 9.81 15.53
N LYS A 206 -19.18 9.49 15.69
CA LYS A 206 -19.82 9.14 16.95
C LYS A 206 -20.23 7.68 16.88
N LEU A 207 -19.88 6.89 17.88
CA LEU A 207 -20.28 5.49 18.02
C LEU A 207 -21.44 5.38 18.97
N TYR A 208 -22.49 4.68 18.53
CA TYR A 208 -23.70 4.43 19.31
C TYR A 208 -23.94 2.93 19.44
N ASN A 209 -24.64 2.57 20.54
CA ASN A 209 -25.21 1.27 20.76
C ASN A 209 -26.63 1.45 21.31
N GLY A 210 -27.67 1.03 20.56
CA GLY A 210 -29.06 1.19 20.97
C GLY A 210 -29.42 2.64 21.35
N GLY A 211 -29.01 3.63 20.56
CA GLY A 211 -29.21 5.06 20.83
C GLY A 211 -28.26 5.69 21.87
N LEU A 212 -27.53 4.88 22.67
CA LEU A 212 -26.57 5.39 23.64
C LEU A 212 -25.22 5.72 22.97
N ARG A 213 -24.79 6.98 23.04
CA ARG A 213 -23.48 7.39 22.54
C ARG A 213 -22.36 6.85 23.43
N LEU A 214 -21.53 5.97 22.89
CA LEU A 214 -20.39 5.37 23.58
C LEU A 214 -19.12 6.24 23.47
N ARG A 215 -18.81 6.72 22.26
CA ARG A 215 -17.58 7.48 21.97
C ARG A 215 -17.79 8.48 20.84
N ALA A 216 -16.86 9.44 20.72
CA ALA A 216 -16.73 10.33 19.58
C ALA A 216 -15.25 10.67 19.34
N GLY A 217 -14.89 11.01 18.10
CA GLY A 217 -13.55 11.37 17.67
C GLY A 217 -13.20 10.73 16.34
N HIS A 218 -11.90 10.67 16.03
CA HIS A 218 -11.40 10.06 14.79
C HIS A 218 -11.28 8.53 14.94
N LEU A 219 -12.42 7.87 15.11
CA LEU A 219 -12.53 6.47 15.54
C LEU A 219 -12.03 5.46 14.49
N LEU A 220 -11.82 5.88 13.25
CA LEU A 220 -11.32 5.07 12.14
C LEU A 220 -9.94 5.54 11.65
N SER A 221 -9.28 6.50 12.35
CA SER A 221 -8.02 7.08 11.91
C SER A 221 -6.81 6.36 12.53
N PRO A 222 -6.08 5.49 11.83
CA PRO A 222 -4.90 4.85 12.39
C PRO A 222 -3.71 5.82 12.46
N LYS A 223 -2.81 5.55 13.40
CA LYS A 223 -1.47 6.13 13.45
C LYS A 223 -0.66 5.68 12.25
N ASP A 224 0.40 6.43 11.96
CA ASP A 224 1.35 6.00 10.94
C ASP A 224 2.18 4.81 11.47
N ARG A 225 2.56 3.91 10.56
CA ARG A 225 3.34 2.70 10.84
C ARG A 225 4.82 3.04 11.01
N ASP A 226 5.48 2.32 11.89
CA ASP A 226 6.93 2.23 12.00
C ASP A 226 7.30 0.81 12.45
N VAL A 227 8.16 0.14 11.68
CA VAL A 227 8.60 -1.24 11.96
C VAL A 227 10.07 -1.32 12.35
N SER A 228 10.70 -0.19 12.69
CA SER A 228 12.14 -0.14 13.00
C SER A 228 12.55 -1.11 14.11
N ASP A 229 11.70 -1.34 15.11
CA ASP A 229 11.92 -2.34 16.17
C ASP A 229 11.93 -3.79 15.66
N TYR A 230 11.36 -4.03 14.49
CA TYR A 230 11.26 -5.36 13.87
C TYR A 230 12.23 -5.56 12.70
N LEU A 231 13.08 -4.56 12.41
CA LEU A 231 13.94 -4.54 11.24
C LEU A 231 14.82 -5.79 11.14
N ALA A 232 15.55 -6.11 12.19
CA ALA A 232 16.43 -7.28 12.24
C ALA A 232 15.64 -8.57 11.95
N ARG A 233 14.49 -8.77 12.61
CA ARG A 233 13.63 -9.94 12.38
C ARG A 233 13.09 -10.01 10.95
N LEU A 234 12.72 -8.88 10.33
CA LEU A 234 12.26 -8.85 8.94
C LEU A 234 13.37 -9.25 7.97
N ILE A 235 14.60 -8.78 8.20
CA ILE A 235 15.78 -9.15 7.40
C ILE A 235 16.08 -10.66 7.58
N GLU A 236 16.14 -11.15 8.81
CA GLU A 236 16.41 -12.56 9.13
C GLU A 236 15.32 -13.50 8.58
N THR A 237 14.10 -13.04 8.48
CA THR A 237 12.98 -13.78 7.87
C THR A 237 13.13 -13.93 6.35
N GLY A 238 13.98 -13.11 5.69
CA GLY A 238 14.17 -13.11 4.25
C GLY A 238 13.18 -12.24 3.48
N VAL A 239 12.59 -11.22 4.12
CA VAL A 239 11.83 -10.19 3.41
C VAL A 239 12.76 -9.51 2.41
N ALA A 240 12.35 -9.45 1.14
CA ALA A 240 13.19 -8.93 0.07
C ALA A 240 13.18 -7.40 -0.04
N SER A 241 12.09 -6.74 0.39
CA SER A 241 11.94 -5.29 0.24
C SER A 241 11.16 -4.66 1.39
N LEU A 242 11.64 -3.51 1.87
CA LEU A 242 10.98 -2.64 2.83
C LEU A 242 10.42 -1.42 2.09
N LYS A 243 9.09 -1.30 2.08
CA LYS A 243 8.39 -0.21 1.40
C LYS A 243 8.03 0.92 2.34
N LEU A 244 8.44 2.13 2.01
CA LEU A 244 8.01 3.35 2.66
C LEU A 244 6.74 3.89 1.99
N GLU A 245 5.73 4.30 2.76
CA GLU A 245 4.54 4.97 2.22
C GLU A 245 4.69 6.48 2.35
N GLY A 246 4.34 7.24 1.28
CA GLY A 246 4.48 8.68 1.33
C GLY A 246 4.37 9.43 0.00
N ARG A 247 3.72 8.88 -1.05
CA ARG A 247 3.60 9.52 -2.38
C ARG A 247 2.94 10.92 -2.36
N MET A 248 2.14 11.22 -1.34
CA MET A 248 1.53 12.53 -1.13
C MET A 248 2.28 13.37 -0.09
N ARG A 249 3.52 13.01 0.27
CA ARG A 249 4.36 13.71 1.23
C ARG A 249 5.34 14.63 0.53
N ASP A 250 5.84 15.60 1.29
CA ASP A 250 6.89 16.52 0.84
C ASP A 250 8.27 15.84 0.79
N GLU A 251 9.21 16.52 0.18
CA GLU A 251 10.58 16.06 -0.02
C GLU A 251 11.29 15.79 1.31
N ASN A 252 11.11 16.64 2.33
CA ASN A 252 11.77 16.49 3.61
C ASN A 252 11.36 15.22 4.33
N TYR A 253 10.06 14.88 4.27
CA TYR A 253 9.57 13.62 4.80
C TYR A 253 10.22 12.41 4.12
N VAL A 254 10.29 12.42 2.78
CA VAL A 254 10.86 11.30 2.03
C VAL A 254 12.36 11.16 2.32
N ARG A 255 13.12 12.28 2.30
CA ARG A 255 14.54 12.28 2.66
C ARG A 255 14.78 11.70 4.05
N SER A 256 14.05 12.19 5.03
CA SER A 256 14.19 11.73 6.42
C SER A 256 13.86 10.26 6.59
N ALA A 257 12.75 9.79 6.01
CA ALA A 257 12.34 8.39 6.12
C ALA A 257 13.32 7.45 5.40
N VAL A 258 13.79 7.80 4.21
CA VAL A 258 14.75 7.00 3.45
C VAL A 258 16.08 6.89 4.19
N ARG A 259 16.65 8.02 4.66
CA ARG A 259 17.90 8.03 5.43
C ARG A 259 17.79 7.24 6.71
N ALA A 260 16.71 7.42 7.45
CA ALA A 260 16.45 6.70 8.68
C ALA A 260 16.53 5.18 8.46
N TYR A 261 15.76 4.65 7.51
CA TYR A 261 15.77 3.22 7.23
C TYR A 261 17.06 2.76 6.56
N ARG A 262 17.70 3.57 5.71
CA ARG A 262 19.02 3.26 5.14
C ARG A 262 20.06 3.09 6.25
N THR A 263 20.12 4.05 7.17
CA THR A 263 21.05 3.99 8.32
C THR A 263 20.83 2.74 9.16
N LEU A 264 19.58 2.40 9.47
CA LEU A 264 19.27 1.19 10.25
C LEU A 264 19.62 -0.10 9.51
N ILE A 265 19.36 -0.17 8.19
CA ILE A 265 19.71 -1.33 7.37
C ILE A 265 21.22 -1.50 7.32
N ASP A 266 21.98 -0.43 7.05
CA ASP A 266 23.43 -0.50 6.99
C ASP A 266 24.02 -0.86 8.35
N ALA A 267 23.54 -0.25 9.44
CA ALA A 267 23.95 -0.59 10.80
C ALA A 267 23.73 -2.07 11.15
N TYR A 268 22.63 -2.66 10.67
CA TYR A 268 22.36 -4.09 10.83
C TYR A 268 23.42 -4.95 10.13
N TYR A 269 23.67 -4.68 8.84
CA TYR A 269 24.63 -5.49 8.06
C TYR A 269 26.08 -5.27 8.49
N ASP A 270 26.40 -4.08 8.98
CA ASP A 270 27.74 -3.73 9.49
C ASP A 270 27.92 -4.11 10.98
N GLY A 271 26.87 -4.62 11.63
CA GLY A 271 26.93 -5.21 12.97
C GLY A 271 26.98 -4.21 14.13
N TYR A 272 26.56 -2.96 13.94
CA TYR A 272 26.50 -1.92 14.99
C TYR A 272 25.11 -1.38 15.31
N LEU A 273 24.05 -2.06 14.83
CA LEU A 273 22.67 -1.68 15.19
C LEU A 273 22.43 -1.91 16.69
N ASP A 274 22.19 -0.84 17.42
CA ASP A 274 21.89 -0.87 18.86
C ASP A 274 20.65 -0.03 19.22
N ASP A 275 20.20 -0.14 20.47
CA ASP A 275 19.04 0.58 20.99
C ASP A 275 19.26 2.10 21.00
N THR A 276 20.49 2.59 21.11
CA THR A 276 20.80 4.03 21.12
C THR A 276 20.52 4.63 19.76
N LEU A 277 21.10 4.05 18.71
CA LEU A 277 20.89 4.46 17.33
C LEU A 277 19.40 4.34 16.95
N LEU A 278 18.76 3.24 17.32
CA LEU A 278 17.34 3.03 17.05
C LEU A 278 16.46 4.12 17.67
N ASN A 279 16.71 4.49 18.92
CA ASN A 279 15.94 5.53 19.62
C ASN A 279 16.19 6.92 19.02
N GLU A 280 17.41 7.23 18.59
CA GLU A 280 17.74 8.48 17.90
C GLU A 280 16.98 8.59 16.57
N ILE A 281 17.03 7.57 15.74
CA ILE A 281 16.33 7.52 14.45
C ILE A 281 14.81 7.63 14.65
N LYS A 282 14.23 6.93 15.61
CA LYS A 282 12.78 7.02 15.91
C LYS A 282 12.37 8.41 16.36
N ARG A 283 13.19 9.09 17.15
CA ARG A 283 12.96 10.49 17.54
C ARG A 283 12.93 11.41 16.32
N ASP A 284 13.89 11.27 15.41
CA ASP A 284 14.00 12.13 14.22
C ASP A 284 12.83 11.88 13.25
N LEU A 285 12.41 10.63 13.08
CA LEU A 285 11.18 10.29 12.34
C LEU A 285 9.94 10.93 12.97
N LEU A 286 9.79 10.89 14.31
CA LEU A 286 8.66 11.52 15.01
C LEU A 286 8.60 13.03 14.82
N ILE A 287 9.74 13.71 14.76
CA ILE A 287 9.82 15.16 14.51
C ILE A 287 9.31 15.48 13.11
N ASN A 288 9.73 14.72 12.11
CA ASN A 288 9.39 15.00 10.72
C ASN A 288 7.92 14.78 10.42
N PHE A 289 7.36 13.66 10.83
CA PHE A 289 5.92 13.43 10.73
C PHE A 289 5.46 12.27 11.61
N ASN A 290 4.46 12.51 12.42
CA ASN A 290 3.71 11.47 13.08
C ASN A 290 2.24 11.85 13.18
N ARG A 291 1.36 10.86 13.39
CA ARG A 291 -0.07 11.04 13.59
C ARG A 291 -0.45 10.63 15.01
N GLY A 292 -0.98 11.57 15.78
CA GLY A 292 -1.38 11.32 17.17
C GLY A 292 -0.23 11.13 18.16
N GLY A 293 0.97 11.68 17.88
CA GLY A 293 2.09 11.76 18.81
C GLY A 293 2.98 10.50 18.92
N SER A 294 2.67 9.44 18.20
CA SER A 294 3.46 8.19 18.19
C SER A 294 3.19 7.37 16.93
N TYR A 295 4.03 6.36 16.71
CA TYR A 295 3.83 5.34 15.68
C TYR A 295 3.19 4.08 16.26
N THR A 296 2.83 3.16 15.37
CA THR A 296 2.39 1.82 15.68
C THR A 296 3.07 0.79 14.77
N ALA A 297 3.47 -0.35 15.32
CA ALA A 297 3.87 -1.51 14.52
C ALA A 297 2.65 -2.32 14.03
N GLN A 298 1.44 -1.88 14.37
CA GLN A 298 0.17 -2.56 14.08
C GLN A 298 0.16 -4.01 14.57
N TYR A 299 -0.04 -4.93 13.64
CA TYR A 299 -0.23 -6.35 13.92
C TYR A 299 1.07 -7.15 14.05
N LEU A 300 2.25 -6.54 13.84
CA LEU A 300 3.54 -7.26 13.90
C LEU A 300 3.80 -7.90 15.27
N SER A 301 3.41 -7.22 16.34
CA SER A 301 3.55 -7.72 17.74
C SER A 301 2.51 -8.77 18.12
N GLY A 302 1.56 -9.06 17.25
CA GLY A 302 0.35 -9.81 17.55
C GLY A 302 -0.90 -8.92 17.60
N ARG A 303 -2.09 -9.52 17.61
CA ARG A 303 -3.39 -8.89 17.30
C ARG A 303 -3.94 -7.87 18.27
N LYS A 304 -3.25 -7.45 19.30
CA LYS A 304 -3.82 -6.67 20.41
C LYS A 304 -3.07 -5.42 20.76
N ASP A 305 -2.55 -4.71 19.74
CA ASP A 305 -2.04 -3.36 20.00
C ASP A 305 -3.24 -2.40 20.12
N ASP A 306 -3.61 -2.05 21.37
CA ASP A 306 -4.65 -1.08 21.69
C ASP A 306 -4.31 0.34 21.17
N ASN A 307 -3.12 0.53 20.60
CA ASN A 307 -2.55 1.81 20.24
C ASN A 307 -2.58 2.10 18.71
N ILE A 308 -3.37 1.35 17.94
CA ILE A 308 -3.42 1.49 16.48
C ILE A 308 -4.01 2.83 16.03
N LEU A 309 -5.01 3.36 16.73
CA LEU A 309 -5.72 4.59 16.32
C LEU A 309 -5.05 5.86 16.82
N SER A 310 -5.12 6.93 16.01
CA SER A 310 -4.59 8.25 16.35
C SER A 310 -5.43 8.99 17.41
N GLY A 311 -6.66 8.54 17.65
CA GLY A 311 -7.54 9.07 18.69
C GLY A 311 -8.07 10.47 18.41
N GLU A 312 -7.49 11.49 19.03
CA GLU A 312 -8.05 12.85 19.08
C GLU A 312 -7.64 13.75 17.91
N TYR A 313 -6.48 13.47 17.27
CA TYR A 313 -5.94 14.34 16.22
C TYR A 313 -5.42 13.56 15.00
N PRO A 314 -6.04 13.71 13.81
CA PRO A 314 -5.69 12.92 12.63
C PRO A 314 -4.56 13.52 11.79
N GLY A 315 -4.09 14.72 12.13
CA GLY A 315 -3.04 15.45 11.41
C GLY A 315 -1.63 15.24 11.96
N LYS A 316 -0.70 16.05 11.48
CA LYS A 316 0.68 16.12 11.99
C LYS A 316 0.70 16.57 13.45
N TYR A 317 1.23 15.73 14.33
CA TYR A 317 1.21 16.02 15.76
C TYR A 317 2.48 16.72 16.25
N GLY A 318 3.64 16.37 15.69
CA GLY A 318 4.95 16.86 16.10
C GLY A 318 5.56 16.09 17.28
N TYR A 319 6.78 16.45 17.68
CA TYR A 319 7.51 15.87 18.81
C TYR A 319 7.45 16.81 20.01
N SER A 320 7.15 16.28 21.19
CA SER A 320 7.02 17.09 22.41
C SER A 320 8.35 17.64 22.87
N LEU A 321 8.49 18.95 22.88
CA LEU A 321 9.65 19.65 23.48
C LEU A 321 9.52 19.80 24.98
N GLY A 322 8.31 20.01 25.48
CA GLY A 322 8.07 20.32 26.88
C GLY A 322 6.85 21.20 27.09
N LYS A 323 6.89 22.04 28.12
CA LYS A 323 5.77 22.93 28.48
C LYS A 323 6.24 24.36 28.65
N ILE A 324 5.33 25.30 28.38
CA ILE A 324 5.60 26.73 28.68
C ILE A 324 5.80 26.90 30.18
N SER A 325 6.96 27.42 30.59
CA SER A 325 7.26 27.79 31.96
C SER A 325 6.99 29.27 32.22
N ARG A 326 7.38 30.14 31.29
CA ARG A 326 7.26 31.62 31.41
C ARG A 326 6.98 32.24 30.02
N MET A 327 6.42 33.46 30.07
CA MET A 327 6.16 34.26 28.87
C MET A 327 6.49 35.72 29.11
N ASP A 328 7.12 36.35 28.11
CA ASP A 328 7.32 37.80 28.07
C ASP A 328 6.59 38.38 26.87
N VAL A 329 5.37 38.89 27.12
CA VAL A 329 4.48 39.42 26.06
C VAL A 329 5.11 40.60 25.34
N LYS A 330 5.83 41.49 26.09
CA LYS A 330 6.46 42.69 25.51
C LYS A 330 7.61 42.33 24.56
N LYS A 331 8.36 41.27 24.86
CA LYS A 331 9.49 40.81 24.05
C LYS A 331 9.14 39.76 23.02
N GLY A 332 7.90 39.31 22.98
CA GLY A 332 7.49 38.21 22.07
C GLY A 332 8.22 36.92 22.37
N THR A 333 8.48 36.61 23.66
CA THR A 333 9.33 35.46 24.04
C THR A 333 8.53 34.47 24.89
N VAL A 334 8.68 33.18 24.56
CA VAL A 334 8.15 32.05 25.34
C VAL A 334 9.32 31.24 25.87
N THR A 335 9.33 30.98 27.18
CA THR A 335 10.30 30.08 27.82
C THR A 335 9.66 28.71 27.98
N ILE A 336 10.36 27.67 27.54
CA ILE A 336 9.88 26.29 27.47
C ILE A 336 10.77 25.47 28.41
N SER A 337 10.16 24.84 29.40
CA SER A 337 10.81 23.80 30.20
C SER A 337 10.89 22.52 29.42
N LEU A 338 12.10 22.02 29.18
CA LEU A 338 12.36 20.87 28.27
C LEU A 338 12.02 19.53 28.94
N GLY A 339 11.60 18.57 28.13
CA GLY A 339 11.35 17.20 28.56
C GLY A 339 12.63 16.39 28.82
N LYS A 340 12.48 15.08 29.02
CA LYS A 340 13.61 14.18 29.37
C LYS A 340 14.62 13.99 28.24
N HIS A 341 14.18 14.07 26.97
CA HIS A 341 15.03 13.90 25.80
C HIS A 341 14.83 15.08 24.85
N PRO A 342 15.41 16.26 25.23
CA PRO A 342 15.13 17.47 24.50
C PRO A 342 15.81 17.47 23.13
N VAL A 343 15.09 17.99 22.16
CA VAL A 343 15.63 18.45 20.87
C VAL A 343 15.75 19.96 20.98
N ILE A 344 16.90 20.52 20.66
CA ILE A 344 17.08 21.97 20.63
C ILE A 344 16.69 22.49 19.25
N PRO A 345 15.61 23.27 19.15
CA PRO A 345 15.17 23.78 17.84
C PRO A 345 16.20 24.73 17.23
N SER A 346 16.31 24.72 15.93
CA SER A 346 17.12 25.62 15.14
C SER A 346 16.30 26.81 14.64
N LYS A 347 16.98 27.89 14.22
CA LYS A 347 16.32 29.02 13.56
C LYS A 347 15.60 28.57 12.30
N GLY A 348 14.30 28.87 12.20
CA GLY A 348 13.46 28.49 11.08
C GLY A 348 12.62 27.23 11.34
N ASP A 349 12.94 26.42 12.36
CA ASP A 349 12.06 25.33 12.77
C ASP A 349 10.70 25.87 13.21
N TYR A 350 9.66 25.05 13.02
CA TYR A 350 8.30 25.42 13.43
C TYR A 350 7.94 24.78 14.76
N LEU A 351 7.45 25.58 15.69
CA LEU A 351 6.88 25.14 16.95
C LEU A 351 5.37 25.29 16.94
N SER A 352 4.67 24.32 17.54
CA SER A 352 3.22 24.34 17.76
C SER A 352 2.94 24.33 19.27
N ILE A 353 2.06 25.21 19.72
CA ILE A 353 1.58 25.27 21.11
C ILE A 353 0.15 24.76 21.16
N ARG A 354 -0.11 23.81 22.06
CA ARG A 354 -1.41 23.11 22.14
C ARG A 354 -1.94 23.04 23.56
N ASN A 355 -3.26 23.03 23.65
CA ASN A 355 -3.96 22.43 24.79
C ASN A 355 -4.28 20.96 24.48
N ASP A 356 -4.99 20.27 25.38
CA ASP A 356 -5.29 18.84 25.26
C ASP A 356 -6.10 18.48 23.98
N LYS A 357 -6.73 19.45 23.32
CA LYS A 357 -7.64 19.21 22.18
C LYS A 357 -7.27 19.91 20.88
N ASN A 358 -6.68 21.11 20.96
CA ASN A 358 -6.51 21.98 19.80
C ASN A 358 -5.12 22.61 19.76
N GLU A 359 -4.65 22.85 18.54
CA GLU A 359 -3.54 23.75 18.29
C GLU A 359 -4.01 25.19 18.53
N LEU A 360 -3.30 25.92 19.38
CA LEU A 360 -3.58 27.32 19.72
C LEU A 360 -2.84 28.27 18.78
N CYS A 361 -1.60 27.97 18.48
CA CYS A 361 -0.80 28.68 17.50
C CYS A 361 0.41 27.85 17.07
N SER A 362 0.93 28.15 15.86
CA SER A 362 2.25 27.70 15.42
C SER A 362 3.06 28.89 14.88
N PHE A 363 4.39 28.79 14.99
CA PHE A 363 5.28 29.88 14.64
C PHE A 363 6.69 29.38 14.34
N PRO A 364 7.44 30.08 13.47
CA PRO A 364 8.85 29.76 13.22
C PRO A 364 9.73 30.26 14.36
N VAL A 365 10.75 29.49 14.72
CA VAL A 365 11.78 29.87 15.65
C VAL A 365 12.63 31.03 15.07
N GLY A 366 12.56 32.19 15.69
CA GLY A 366 13.36 33.35 15.30
C GLY A 366 14.73 33.35 15.98
N LYS A 367 14.80 33.77 17.25
CA LYS A 367 15.98 33.72 18.10
C LYS A 367 15.77 32.74 19.25
N LEU A 368 16.77 31.96 19.55
CA LEU A 368 16.77 30.98 20.63
C LEU A 368 17.86 31.34 21.64
N HIS A 369 17.55 31.21 22.93
CA HIS A 369 18.50 31.30 24.02
C HIS A 369 18.38 30.08 24.92
N GLU A 370 19.47 29.32 25.00
CA GLU A 370 19.53 28.08 25.79
C GLU A 370 19.87 28.39 27.25
N MET A 371 19.23 27.67 28.14
CA MET A 371 19.45 27.71 29.59
C MET A 371 19.42 26.25 30.10
N PRO A 372 19.95 25.97 31.29
CA PRO A 372 19.84 24.64 31.88
C PRO A 372 18.37 24.21 31.98
N HIS A 373 18.02 23.12 31.29
CA HIS A 373 16.65 22.51 31.21
C HIS A 373 15.53 23.41 30.64
N GLU A 374 15.85 24.58 30.10
CA GLU A 374 14.88 25.49 29.48
C GLU A 374 15.44 26.10 28.20
N ILE A 375 14.56 26.49 27.31
CA ILE A 375 14.90 27.34 26.17
C ILE A 375 13.95 28.53 26.09
N ALA A 376 14.48 29.71 25.80
CA ALA A 376 13.68 30.89 25.50
C ALA A 376 13.65 31.14 23.99
N VAL A 377 12.47 31.14 23.40
CA VAL A 377 12.25 31.25 21.96
C VAL A 377 11.52 32.54 21.62
N LYS A 378 12.08 33.33 20.70
CA LYS A 378 11.43 34.47 20.06
C LYS A 378 10.87 34.10 18.70
N GLY A 379 9.72 34.66 18.35
CA GLY A 379 9.09 34.47 17.03
C GLY A 379 7.58 34.61 17.07
N LEU A 380 6.98 34.71 18.25
CA LEU A 380 5.53 34.85 18.35
C LEU A 380 5.09 36.31 18.20
N HIS A 381 3.95 36.47 17.50
CA HIS A 381 3.26 37.77 17.49
C HIS A 381 2.67 38.07 18.87
N PRO A 382 2.70 39.34 19.35
CA PRO A 382 2.19 39.71 20.69
C PRO A 382 0.75 39.25 20.95
N ASP A 383 -0.13 39.32 19.96
CA ASP A 383 -1.53 38.90 20.09
C ASP A 383 -1.67 37.39 20.30
N ALA A 384 -0.77 36.59 19.74
CA ALA A 384 -0.75 35.14 19.96
C ALA A 384 -0.32 34.82 21.40
N ILE A 385 0.70 35.52 21.94
CA ILE A 385 1.19 35.28 23.28
C ILE A 385 0.14 35.61 24.35
N GLN A 386 -0.69 36.64 24.15
CA GLN A 386 -1.75 36.98 25.08
C GLN A 386 -2.77 35.86 25.32
N LYS A 387 -2.94 34.97 24.34
CA LYS A 387 -3.86 33.82 24.42
C LYS A 387 -3.23 32.60 25.10
N LEU A 388 -1.95 32.63 25.35
CA LEU A 388 -1.20 31.51 25.93
C LEU A 388 -1.16 31.63 27.47
N LYS A 389 -0.81 30.52 28.11
CA LYS A 389 -0.59 30.44 29.57
C LYS A 389 0.50 29.40 29.89
N PRO A 390 1.19 29.52 31.01
CA PRO A 390 2.09 28.50 31.52
C PRO A 390 1.38 27.14 31.62
N GLY A 391 2.15 26.06 31.41
CA GLY A 391 1.66 24.69 31.42
C GLY A 391 1.19 24.15 30.09
N LEU A 392 0.97 24.98 29.06
CA LEU A 392 0.65 24.51 27.70
C LEU A 392 1.81 23.73 27.10
N SER A 393 1.48 22.67 26.38
CA SER A 393 2.46 21.81 25.72
C SER A 393 3.00 22.43 24.43
N VAL A 394 4.30 22.29 24.21
CA VAL A 394 5.00 22.78 23.02
C VAL A 394 5.60 21.62 22.26
N PHE A 395 5.37 21.61 20.94
CA PHE A 395 5.83 20.58 20.01
C PHE A 395 6.70 21.20 18.93
N ILE A 396 7.77 20.50 18.53
CA ILE A 396 8.50 20.81 17.32
C ILE A 396 7.84 20.06 16.13
N MET A 397 7.61 20.80 15.05
CA MET A 397 6.88 20.30 13.89
C MET A 397 7.80 19.89 12.74
N ASN A 398 8.99 20.41 12.68
CA ASN A 398 10.06 20.07 11.75
C ASN A 398 11.39 20.45 12.35
N HIS A 399 12.42 19.76 11.98
CA HIS A 399 13.80 20.08 12.36
C HIS A 399 14.67 19.83 11.14
N ALA A 400 15.25 20.89 10.60
CA ALA A 400 16.23 20.78 9.52
C ALA A 400 17.60 20.54 10.13
N THR A 401 18.13 19.35 10.00
CA THR A 401 19.52 19.05 10.37
C THR A 401 20.46 19.45 9.22
N GLU A 402 21.74 19.74 9.52
CA GLU A 402 22.77 19.97 8.47
C GLU A 402 22.93 18.74 7.55
N GLN A 403 22.62 17.55 8.05
CA GLN A 403 22.59 16.32 7.28
C GLN A 403 21.50 16.29 6.20
N ASP A 404 20.50 17.20 6.25
CA ASP A 404 19.48 17.33 5.20
C ASP A 404 20.01 17.96 3.90
N ARG A 405 21.25 18.49 3.90
CA ARG A 405 21.97 18.83 2.68
C ARG A 405 22.57 17.57 2.10
N ALA A 406 21.81 16.93 1.19
CA ALA A 406 22.19 15.65 0.60
C ALA A 406 23.50 15.77 -0.17
N GLU A 407 24.48 14.95 0.20
CA GLU A 407 25.47 14.51 -0.77
C GLU A 407 24.74 13.73 -1.86
N LEU A 408 24.95 14.10 -3.12
CA LEU A 408 24.34 13.39 -4.24
C LEU A 408 24.87 11.94 -4.24
N ARG A 409 23.96 10.97 -4.35
CA ARG A 409 24.34 9.58 -4.55
C ARG A 409 25.08 9.46 -5.87
N ARG A 410 26.21 8.77 -5.87
CA ARG A 410 27.02 8.53 -7.06
C ARG A 410 27.47 7.09 -7.15
N THR A 411 27.61 6.61 -8.37
CA THR A 411 28.00 5.23 -8.68
C THR A 411 29.54 5.16 -8.77
N PRO A 412 30.19 4.20 -8.10
CA PRO A 412 31.64 4.03 -8.16
C PRO A 412 32.07 3.46 -9.51
N VAL A 413 33.11 4.05 -10.09
CA VAL A 413 33.71 3.57 -11.34
C VAL A 413 35.22 3.39 -11.18
N ARG A 414 35.77 2.41 -11.89
CA ARG A 414 37.21 2.23 -12.09
C ARG A 414 37.58 2.90 -13.40
N PHE A 415 38.57 3.79 -13.37
CA PHE A 415 39.20 4.37 -14.55
C PHE A 415 40.49 3.67 -14.86
N ASN A 416 40.67 3.24 -16.14
CA ASN A 416 41.96 2.79 -16.66
C ASN A 416 42.36 3.70 -17.82
N LEU A 417 43.45 4.43 -17.64
CA LEU A 417 43.99 5.36 -18.64
C LEU A 417 45.23 4.74 -19.28
N TYR A 418 45.21 4.65 -20.60
CA TYR A 418 46.26 4.06 -21.40
C TYR A 418 46.92 5.15 -22.28
N PHE A 419 48.22 5.31 -22.16
CA PHE A 419 49.02 6.14 -23.06
C PHE A 419 49.60 5.29 -24.19
N ASN A 420 49.13 5.45 -25.41
CA ASN A 420 49.65 4.81 -26.62
C ASN A 420 50.57 5.75 -27.34
N ASP A 421 51.12 5.34 -28.52
CA ASP A 421 52.10 6.16 -29.22
C ASP A 421 51.53 7.47 -29.77
N THR A 422 50.30 7.47 -30.24
CA THR A 422 49.65 8.65 -30.90
C THR A 422 48.37 9.09 -30.21
N ASP A 423 47.87 8.34 -29.26
CA ASP A 423 46.55 8.60 -28.61
C ASP A 423 46.59 8.26 -27.13
N VAL A 424 45.54 8.68 -26.46
CA VAL A 424 45.23 8.33 -25.05
C VAL A 424 43.82 7.75 -25.01
N THR A 425 43.69 6.59 -24.43
CA THR A 425 42.41 5.89 -24.22
C THR A 425 42.08 5.90 -22.75
N LEU A 426 40.84 6.23 -22.39
CA LEU A 426 40.27 6.08 -21.06
C LEU A 426 39.11 5.10 -21.14
N ASP A 427 39.14 4.04 -20.38
CA ASP A 427 37.96 3.24 -20.09
C ASP A 427 37.48 3.47 -18.68
N ALA A 428 36.17 3.31 -18.49
CA ALA A 428 35.51 3.37 -17.21
C ALA A 428 34.60 2.14 -17.04
N THR A 429 34.71 1.48 -15.90
CA THR A 429 33.87 0.32 -15.56
C THR A 429 33.15 0.58 -14.25
N VAL A 430 31.84 0.34 -14.20
CA VAL A 430 31.06 0.36 -12.94
C VAL A 430 31.47 -0.83 -12.09
N ILE A 431 31.87 -0.60 -10.84
CA ILE A 431 32.47 -1.64 -10.01
C ILE A 431 31.53 -2.27 -8.99
N SER A 432 30.34 -1.71 -8.79
CA SER A 432 29.37 -2.27 -7.85
C SER A 432 27.94 -1.88 -8.18
N GLY A 433 26.98 -2.59 -7.58
CA GLY A 433 25.55 -2.36 -7.74
C GLY A 433 24.94 -3.07 -8.95
N PRO A 434 23.68 -2.80 -9.28
CA PRO A 434 22.97 -3.47 -10.39
C PRO A 434 23.57 -3.23 -11.77
N ASN A 435 24.41 -2.20 -11.92
CA ASN A 435 25.10 -1.85 -13.16
C ASN A 435 26.54 -2.31 -13.20
N ALA A 436 26.96 -3.16 -12.24
CA ALA A 436 28.34 -3.68 -12.21
C ALA A 436 28.75 -4.28 -13.57
N ASP A 437 30.03 -4.11 -13.91
CA ASP A 437 30.67 -4.59 -15.14
C ASP A 437 30.24 -3.85 -16.44
N ILE A 438 29.32 -2.88 -16.39
CA ILE A 438 29.07 -1.99 -17.53
C ILE A 438 30.31 -1.14 -17.77
N THR A 439 30.82 -1.16 -19.01
CA THR A 439 32.07 -0.51 -19.41
C THR A 439 31.87 0.37 -20.65
N ALA A 440 32.50 1.52 -20.66
CA ALA A 440 32.62 2.36 -21.85
C ALA A 440 34.05 2.86 -21.98
N ALA A 441 34.48 3.14 -23.21
CA ALA A 441 35.81 3.67 -23.51
C ALA A 441 35.75 4.86 -24.47
N ALA A 442 36.68 5.75 -24.33
CA ALA A 442 36.89 6.90 -25.25
C ALA A 442 38.37 7.01 -25.56
N THR A 443 38.70 7.36 -26.83
CA THR A 443 40.06 7.53 -27.30
C THR A 443 40.19 8.89 -27.99
N LEU A 444 41.21 9.66 -27.63
CA LEU A 444 41.52 10.95 -28.27
C LEU A 444 42.98 10.97 -28.74
N GLU A 445 43.23 11.46 -29.97
CA GLU A 445 44.57 11.61 -30.52
C GLU A 445 45.34 12.72 -29.79
N ILE A 446 46.62 12.48 -29.52
CA ILE A 446 47.53 13.52 -29.01
C ILE A 446 47.86 14.46 -30.17
N PRO A 447 47.62 15.79 -30.05
CA PRO A 447 47.98 16.71 -31.12
C PRO A 447 49.47 16.66 -31.44
N SER A 448 49.79 16.43 -32.72
CA SER A 448 51.19 16.22 -33.19
C SER A 448 52.06 17.45 -33.02
N ASP A 449 51.45 18.63 -32.88
CA ASP A 449 52.11 19.92 -32.73
C ASP A 449 52.18 20.42 -31.27
N TYR A 450 51.72 19.57 -30.29
CA TYR A 450 51.77 19.95 -28.90
C TYR A 450 53.15 19.80 -28.28
N GLU A 451 53.80 20.92 -27.97
CA GLU A 451 55.08 20.99 -27.27
C GLU A 451 54.86 21.25 -25.77
N GLY A 452 55.10 20.26 -24.91
CA GLY A 452 54.95 20.37 -23.46
C GLY A 452 55.72 19.29 -22.73
N ALA A 453 55.82 19.40 -21.41
CA ALA A 453 56.35 18.30 -20.62
C ALA A 453 55.31 17.17 -20.48
N PRO A 454 55.73 15.91 -20.31
CA PRO A 454 54.85 14.81 -19.97
C PRO A 454 53.97 15.18 -18.75
N LEU A 455 52.71 14.75 -18.76
CA LEU A 455 51.81 15.02 -17.64
C LEU A 455 52.23 14.24 -16.41
N ASP A 456 52.27 14.91 -15.27
CA ASP A 456 52.46 14.25 -13.97
C ASP A 456 51.23 13.42 -13.59
N GLU A 457 51.44 12.21 -13.08
CA GLU A 457 50.38 11.29 -12.69
C GLU A 457 49.44 11.88 -11.63
N GLU A 458 49.97 12.61 -10.65
CA GLU A 458 49.15 13.23 -9.59
C GLU A 458 48.20 14.25 -10.19
N ARG A 459 48.68 15.02 -11.19
CA ARG A 459 47.84 15.97 -11.93
C ARG A 459 46.78 15.28 -12.76
N ILE A 460 47.08 14.14 -13.40
CA ILE A 460 46.13 13.31 -14.13
C ILE A 460 45.03 12.79 -13.17
N ARG A 461 45.42 12.17 -12.04
CA ARG A 461 44.49 11.69 -11.02
C ARG A 461 43.58 12.81 -10.52
N THR A 462 44.14 13.99 -10.24
CA THR A 462 43.35 15.17 -9.81
C THR A 462 42.32 15.58 -10.86
N GLN A 463 42.64 15.53 -12.16
CA GLN A 463 41.66 15.88 -13.20
C GLN A 463 40.61 14.80 -13.42
N LEU A 464 40.98 13.53 -13.37
CA LEU A 464 40.03 12.42 -13.46
C LEU A 464 39.05 12.38 -12.26
N SER A 465 39.49 12.84 -11.08
CA SER A 465 38.66 12.92 -9.88
C SER A 465 37.61 14.05 -9.91
N LYS A 466 37.63 14.95 -10.87
CA LYS A 466 36.66 16.06 -11.00
C LYS A 466 35.34 15.61 -11.63
N THR A 467 34.54 14.84 -10.89
CA THR A 467 33.29 14.24 -11.36
C THR A 467 32.05 14.70 -10.59
N LEU A 468 32.14 15.81 -9.82
CA LEU A 468 31.08 16.27 -8.92
C LEU A 468 29.77 16.62 -9.64
N ASP A 469 29.79 16.94 -10.91
CA ASP A 469 28.67 17.28 -11.79
C ASP A 469 28.02 16.04 -12.46
N THR A 470 28.54 14.83 -12.19
CA THR A 470 28.09 13.58 -12.80
C THR A 470 27.50 12.59 -11.79
N ALA A 471 26.85 11.55 -12.29
CA ALA A 471 26.35 10.44 -11.47
C ALA A 471 27.47 9.51 -10.92
N PHE A 472 28.73 9.75 -11.27
CA PHE A 472 29.84 8.82 -11.03
C PHE A 472 30.92 9.44 -10.14
N TYR A 473 31.66 8.57 -9.45
CA TYR A 473 32.91 8.98 -8.79
C TYR A 473 33.96 7.88 -9.02
N PRO A 474 35.26 8.28 -9.23
CA PRO A 474 36.31 7.30 -9.37
C PRO A 474 36.68 6.72 -8.01
N ASP A 475 36.53 5.43 -7.87
CA ASP A 475 36.99 4.67 -6.70
C ASP A 475 38.42 4.17 -6.92
N GLU A 476 38.72 3.76 -8.17
CA GLU A 476 40.06 3.35 -8.60
C GLU A 476 40.45 4.13 -9.87
N ILE A 477 41.72 4.57 -9.92
CA ILE A 477 42.27 5.20 -11.11
C ILE A 477 43.62 4.48 -11.40
N ASN A 478 43.70 3.79 -12.53
CA ASN A 478 44.90 3.11 -13.00
C ASN A 478 45.47 3.82 -14.22
N ILE A 479 46.77 4.00 -14.30
CA ILE A 479 47.47 4.64 -15.39
C ILE A 479 48.48 3.62 -15.96
N TYR A 480 48.41 3.38 -17.25
CA TYR A 480 49.25 2.41 -17.97
C TYR A 480 50.02 3.10 -19.09
N GLY A 481 51.26 2.67 -19.30
CA GLY A 481 52.21 3.25 -20.23
C GLY A 481 52.96 4.46 -19.66
N GLU A 482 53.95 4.95 -20.38
CA GLU A 482 54.68 6.16 -20.00
C GLU A 482 53.81 7.39 -20.28
N THR A 483 53.70 8.28 -19.30
CA THR A 483 52.96 9.54 -19.49
C THR A 483 53.56 10.39 -20.58
N LYS A 484 52.73 10.88 -21.48
CA LYS A 484 53.15 11.65 -22.64
C LYS A 484 52.83 13.13 -22.48
N SER A 485 53.49 13.94 -23.30
CA SER A 485 53.19 15.33 -23.48
C SER A 485 51.83 15.46 -24.19
N CYS A 486 50.80 15.88 -23.52
CA CYS A 486 49.48 16.16 -24.08
C CYS A 486 48.75 17.26 -23.30
N PRO A 487 47.80 17.96 -23.92
CA PRO A 487 47.01 18.99 -23.24
C PRO A 487 46.17 18.37 -22.10
N ILE A 488 46.08 19.02 -20.97
CA ILE A 488 45.21 18.59 -19.85
C ILE A 488 43.73 18.61 -20.24
N SER A 489 43.35 19.42 -21.23
CA SER A 489 42.00 19.43 -21.81
C SER A 489 41.64 18.12 -22.49
N LEU A 490 42.61 17.34 -23.01
CA LEU A 490 42.42 16.02 -23.58
C LEU A 490 41.96 15.04 -22.49
N ILE A 491 42.65 15.00 -21.33
CA ILE A 491 42.22 14.16 -20.18
C ILE A 491 40.82 14.53 -19.71
N ASN A 492 40.51 15.85 -19.65
CA ASN A 492 39.17 16.32 -19.29
C ASN A 492 38.11 15.98 -20.36
N GLY A 493 38.51 15.95 -21.65
CA GLY A 493 37.66 15.50 -22.76
C GLY A 493 37.30 14.03 -22.61
N LEU A 494 38.32 13.18 -22.50
CA LEU A 494 38.16 11.71 -22.28
C LEU A 494 37.22 11.42 -21.10
N ARG A 495 37.47 12.06 -19.94
CA ARG A 495 36.63 11.86 -18.75
C ARG A 495 35.16 12.18 -19.04
N ARG A 496 34.86 13.30 -19.68
CA ARG A 496 33.48 13.71 -20.03
C ARG A 496 32.84 12.74 -21.01
N GLU A 497 33.58 12.36 -22.05
CA GLU A 497 33.10 11.46 -23.10
C GLU A 497 32.81 10.05 -22.54
N VAL A 498 33.74 9.45 -21.77
CA VAL A 498 33.57 8.12 -21.22
C VAL A 498 32.43 8.07 -20.21
N LEU A 499 32.28 9.09 -19.35
CA LEU A 499 31.19 9.13 -18.37
C LEU A 499 29.84 9.32 -19.05
N SER A 500 29.74 10.13 -20.10
CA SER A 500 28.53 10.26 -20.91
C SER A 500 28.18 8.96 -21.64
N SER A 501 29.19 8.25 -22.15
CA SER A 501 28.99 6.97 -22.83
C SER A 501 28.51 5.88 -21.87
N ILE A 502 29.08 5.81 -20.66
CA ILE A 502 28.68 4.83 -19.64
C ILE A 502 27.26 5.07 -19.13
N GLU A 503 26.88 6.35 -18.95
CA GLU A 503 25.52 6.75 -18.58
C GLU A 503 24.51 6.33 -19.66
N LYS A 504 24.84 6.55 -20.92
CA LYS A 504 24.02 6.13 -22.06
C LYS A 504 23.90 4.61 -22.16
N GLU A 505 24.97 3.87 -21.94
CA GLU A 505 24.95 2.39 -21.95
C GLU A 505 24.05 1.86 -20.83
N ILE A 506 24.20 2.41 -19.61
CA ILE A 506 23.33 2.09 -18.48
C ILE A 506 21.87 2.34 -18.85
N THR A 507 21.51 3.56 -19.24
CA THR A 507 20.10 3.91 -19.46
C THR A 507 19.47 3.14 -20.62
N THR A 508 20.25 2.82 -21.65
CA THR A 508 19.78 2.03 -22.79
C THR A 508 19.49 0.57 -22.44
N SER A 509 20.29 -0.02 -21.52
CA SER A 509 20.16 -1.42 -21.13
C SER A 509 18.80 -1.77 -20.46
N TYR A 510 18.12 -0.78 -19.93
CA TYR A 510 16.83 -0.94 -19.26
C TYR A 510 15.61 -0.73 -20.16
N LYS A 511 15.78 -0.22 -21.39
CA LYS A 511 14.68 0.04 -22.32
C LYS A 511 14.10 -1.28 -22.88
N ARG A 512 12.77 -1.37 -22.90
CA ARG A 512 12.06 -2.59 -23.33
C ARG A 512 10.90 -2.25 -24.23
N THR A 513 10.71 -3.07 -25.28
CA THR A 513 9.60 -2.92 -26.23
C THR A 513 8.56 -3.99 -25.99
N ALA A 514 7.28 -3.64 -26.09
CA ALA A 514 6.16 -4.56 -25.97
C ALA A 514 6.20 -5.65 -27.06
N ARG A 515 5.90 -6.88 -26.67
CA ARG A 515 5.54 -7.94 -27.63
C ARG A 515 4.09 -7.75 -28.07
N PRO A 516 3.74 -8.14 -29.30
CA PRO A 516 2.34 -8.18 -29.72
C PRO A 516 1.53 -9.07 -28.75
N LEU A 517 0.35 -8.62 -28.37
CA LEU A 517 -0.59 -9.43 -27.63
C LEU A 517 -1.18 -10.49 -28.57
N SER A 518 -1.44 -11.70 -28.06
CA SER A 518 -2.19 -12.69 -28.79
C SER A 518 -3.64 -12.23 -28.99
N ASP A 519 -4.16 -12.39 -30.19
CA ASP A 519 -5.59 -12.22 -30.49
C ASP A 519 -6.35 -13.43 -29.89
N ASP A 520 -6.47 -13.48 -28.56
CA ASP A 520 -7.32 -14.46 -27.88
C ASP A 520 -8.80 -14.09 -28.12
N VAL A 521 -9.31 -14.42 -29.29
CA VAL A 521 -10.74 -14.56 -29.51
C VAL A 521 -11.11 -15.89 -28.88
N SER A 522 -11.53 -15.89 -27.61
CA SER A 522 -12.21 -17.04 -27.02
C SER A 522 -13.58 -17.17 -27.72
N ASP A 523 -13.66 -18.03 -28.72
CA ASP A 523 -14.93 -18.54 -29.23
C ASP A 523 -15.54 -19.40 -28.08
N ALA A 524 -16.16 -18.73 -27.10
CA ALA A 524 -17.00 -19.40 -26.11
C ALA A 524 -18.23 -19.89 -26.87
N GLY A 525 -18.17 -21.13 -27.34
CA GLY A 525 -19.23 -21.77 -28.12
C GLY A 525 -20.56 -21.60 -27.36
N LEU A 526 -21.51 -20.94 -28.01
CA LEU A 526 -22.90 -20.77 -27.56
C LEU A 526 -23.55 -22.14 -27.36
N THR A 527 -23.41 -22.75 -26.19
CA THR A 527 -24.20 -23.92 -25.80
C THR A 527 -25.47 -23.45 -25.10
N THR A 528 -26.62 -23.92 -25.55
CA THR A 528 -27.91 -23.68 -24.91
C THR A 528 -27.92 -24.39 -23.55
N ALA A 529 -27.73 -23.67 -22.48
CA ALA A 529 -27.82 -24.18 -21.12
C ALA A 529 -29.20 -23.95 -20.51
N ASP A 530 -29.55 -24.80 -19.54
CA ASP A 530 -30.68 -24.58 -18.64
C ASP A 530 -30.44 -23.33 -17.80
N LYS A 531 -31.11 -22.25 -18.15
CA LYS A 531 -30.98 -20.97 -17.44
C LYS A 531 -31.71 -21.07 -16.10
N THR A 532 -30.96 -21.17 -15.02
CA THR A 532 -31.54 -21.17 -13.68
C THR A 532 -31.52 -19.77 -13.09
N LYS A 533 -32.68 -19.27 -12.67
CA LYS A 533 -32.79 -18.05 -11.87
C LYS A 533 -33.11 -18.43 -10.43
N LEU A 534 -32.22 -18.09 -9.52
CA LEU A 534 -32.36 -18.36 -8.09
C LEU A 534 -32.38 -17.05 -7.30
N THR A 535 -33.06 -17.05 -6.16
CA THR A 535 -33.06 -15.96 -5.21
C THR A 535 -32.24 -16.33 -3.99
N MET A 536 -31.30 -15.47 -3.59
CA MET A 536 -30.46 -15.63 -2.41
C MET A 536 -30.76 -14.54 -1.39
N PHE A 537 -30.93 -14.92 -0.16
CA PHE A 537 -30.97 -13.99 0.97
C PHE A 537 -29.70 -14.14 1.80
N THR A 538 -28.95 -13.03 1.99
CA THR A 538 -27.72 -12.99 2.77
C THR A 538 -27.97 -12.30 4.12
N TYR A 539 -27.58 -12.98 5.19
CA TYR A 539 -27.65 -12.50 6.55
C TYR A 539 -26.23 -12.41 7.14
N PRO A 540 -25.62 -11.20 7.18
CA PRO A 540 -24.31 -11.03 7.78
C PRO A 540 -24.24 -11.35 9.28
N VAL A 541 -25.38 -11.25 9.99
CA VAL A 541 -25.53 -11.61 11.40
C VAL A 541 -26.91 -12.20 11.62
N ILE A 542 -26.96 -13.42 12.14
CA ILE A 542 -28.26 -14.12 12.42
C ILE A 542 -28.63 -14.13 13.90
N ARG A 543 -27.71 -13.89 14.83
CA ARG A 543 -27.95 -13.97 16.27
C ARG A 543 -29.13 -13.15 16.77
N GLN A 544 -29.41 -12.04 16.13
CA GLN A 544 -30.51 -11.12 16.47
C GLN A 544 -31.81 -11.41 15.72
N ASN A 545 -31.78 -12.29 14.71
CA ASN A 545 -32.87 -12.53 13.77
C ASN A 545 -33.22 -14.00 13.61
N MET A 546 -32.91 -14.84 14.58
CA MET A 546 -33.24 -16.28 14.50
C MET A 546 -34.74 -16.54 14.22
N ASP A 547 -35.61 -15.61 14.62
CA ASP A 547 -37.06 -15.71 14.42
C ASP A 547 -37.60 -14.95 13.20
N ILE A 548 -36.73 -14.24 12.41
CA ILE A 548 -37.15 -13.34 11.34
C ILE A 548 -36.58 -13.81 9.98
N ILE A 549 -36.18 -15.04 9.83
CA ILE A 549 -35.75 -15.53 8.52
C ILE A 549 -37.01 -15.54 7.62
N SER A 550 -37.06 -14.58 6.68
CA SER A 550 -38.21 -14.46 5.76
C SER A 550 -38.23 -15.64 4.80
N GLU A 551 -39.43 -16.20 4.54
CA GLU A 551 -39.64 -17.20 3.52
C GLU A 551 -39.56 -16.56 2.12
N GLY A 552 -39.03 -17.27 1.13
CA GLY A 552 -39.08 -16.85 -0.27
C GLY A 552 -37.75 -16.84 -1.04
N ALA A 553 -36.66 -17.37 -0.45
CA ALA A 553 -35.40 -17.58 -1.16
C ALA A 553 -35.14 -19.05 -1.47
N ASP A 554 -34.41 -19.35 -2.53
CA ASP A 554 -33.90 -20.66 -2.88
C ASP A 554 -32.63 -21.00 -2.08
N ILE A 555 -31.85 -19.96 -1.74
CA ILE A 555 -30.56 -20.05 -1.04
C ILE A 555 -30.55 -19.05 0.11
N TYR A 556 -30.15 -19.48 1.28
CA TYR A 556 -29.85 -18.62 2.41
C TYR A 556 -28.37 -18.60 2.67
N CYS A 557 -27.78 -17.39 2.70
CA CYS A 557 -26.36 -17.18 2.88
C CYS A 557 -26.06 -16.59 4.25
N TYR A 558 -25.14 -17.20 4.96
CA TYR A 558 -24.78 -16.84 6.33
C TYR A 558 -23.29 -16.58 6.48
N SER A 559 -22.93 -15.78 7.47
CA SER A 559 -21.53 -15.53 7.80
C SER A 559 -20.88 -16.78 8.41
N ILE A 560 -19.62 -17.05 8.06
CA ILE A 560 -18.82 -18.11 8.71
C ILE A 560 -18.70 -17.87 10.23
N TYR A 561 -18.74 -16.63 10.69
CA TYR A 561 -18.68 -16.29 12.10
C TYR A 561 -19.91 -16.82 12.89
N ASP A 562 -21.08 -16.78 12.26
CA ASP A 562 -22.29 -17.35 12.84
C ASP A 562 -22.30 -18.89 12.73
N MET A 563 -21.82 -19.42 11.59
CA MET A 563 -21.72 -20.87 11.39
C MET A 563 -20.70 -21.54 12.32
N ALA A 564 -19.74 -20.81 12.86
CA ALA A 564 -18.80 -21.28 13.88
C ALA A 564 -19.47 -21.52 15.25
N VAL A 565 -20.65 -20.95 15.49
CA VAL A 565 -21.44 -21.16 16.70
C VAL A 565 -22.39 -22.33 16.48
N LYS A 566 -22.20 -23.40 17.25
CA LYS A 566 -22.92 -24.67 17.03
C LYS A 566 -24.44 -24.48 17.05
N GLU A 567 -24.96 -23.77 18.04
CA GLU A 567 -26.41 -23.55 18.21
C GLU A 567 -27.02 -22.81 17.02
N LEU A 568 -26.30 -21.81 16.45
CA LEU A 568 -26.75 -21.08 15.26
C LEU A 568 -26.70 -21.97 14.03
N ARG A 569 -25.64 -22.77 13.88
CA ARG A 569 -25.49 -23.70 12.75
C ARG A 569 -26.59 -24.77 12.78
N ASP A 570 -26.87 -25.37 13.95
CA ASP A 570 -27.93 -26.36 14.10
C ASP A 570 -29.31 -25.76 13.74
N HIS A 571 -29.57 -24.49 14.15
CA HIS A 571 -30.80 -23.78 13.80
C HIS A 571 -30.92 -23.52 12.28
N VAL A 572 -29.83 -23.08 11.61
CA VAL A 572 -29.80 -22.86 10.16
C VAL A 572 -30.06 -24.15 9.39
N ILE A 573 -29.49 -25.27 9.82
CA ILE A 573 -29.71 -26.58 9.19
C ILE A 573 -31.19 -26.99 9.35
N ALA A 574 -31.75 -26.90 10.55
CA ALA A 574 -33.15 -27.25 10.80
C ALA A 574 -34.12 -26.35 9.99
N PHE A 575 -33.80 -25.05 9.85
CA PHE A 575 -34.55 -24.14 8.99
C PHE A 575 -34.50 -24.57 7.52
N ALA A 576 -33.30 -24.84 6.98
CA ALA A 576 -33.13 -25.25 5.60
C ALA A 576 -33.81 -26.61 5.29
N GLU A 577 -33.85 -27.54 6.27
CA GLU A 577 -34.61 -28.80 6.19
C GLU A 577 -36.09 -28.55 6.09
N LYS A 578 -36.63 -27.67 6.95
CA LYS A 578 -38.05 -27.35 7.00
C LYS A 578 -38.55 -26.63 5.77
N THR A 579 -37.73 -25.77 5.18
CA THR A 579 -38.09 -24.92 4.00
C THR A 579 -37.68 -25.51 2.68
N ASP A 580 -36.97 -26.63 2.67
CA ASP A 580 -36.36 -27.28 1.50
C ASP A 580 -35.42 -26.37 0.70
N THR A 581 -34.65 -25.55 1.41
CA THR A 581 -33.75 -24.55 0.83
C THR A 581 -32.27 -24.94 0.94
N LYS A 582 -31.42 -24.21 0.22
CA LYS A 582 -29.97 -24.40 0.21
C LYS A 582 -29.27 -23.44 1.16
N ILE A 583 -28.10 -23.83 1.62
CA ILE A 583 -27.23 -23.04 2.51
C ILE A 583 -25.99 -22.59 1.73
N ALA A 584 -25.67 -21.31 1.73
CA ALA A 584 -24.38 -20.79 1.31
C ALA A 584 -23.66 -20.14 2.51
N VAL A 585 -22.32 -20.07 2.46
CA VAL A 585 -21.51 -19.48 3.54
C VAL A 585 -20.59 -18.42 2.98
N PHE A 586 -20.70 -17.19 3.50
CA PHE A 586 -19.76 -16.11 3.24
C PHE A 586 -18.52 -16.26 4.13
N LEU A 587 -17.33 -16.28 3.51
CA LEU A 587 -16.06 -16.15 4.19
C LEU A 587 -15.65 -14.67 4.27
N PRO A 588 -14.86 -14.26 5.27
CA PRO A 588 -14.31 -12.92 5.31
C PRO A 588 -13.36 -12.70 4.15
N ASP A 589 -13.35 -11.48 3.60
CA ASP A 589 -12.46 -11.10 2.50
C ASP A 589 -10.98 -10.98 2.93
N PHE A 590 -10.73 -10.96 4.23
CA PHE A 590 -9.42 -11.09 4.85
C PHE A 590 -9.51 -11.97 6.10
N SER A 591 -8.52 -12.86 6.30
CA SER A 591 -8.43 -13.70 7.48
C SER A 591 -6.99 -14.04 7.87
N HIS A 592 -6.78 -14.29 9.15
CA HIS A 592 -5.52 -14.77 9.71
C HIS A 592 -5.46 -16.30 9.72
N ASP A 593 -4.27 -16.86 9.83
CA ASP A 593 -4.04 -18.33 9.83
C ASP A 593 -4.86 -19.09 10.89
N LEU A 594 -5.16 -18.45 12.02
CA LEU A 594 -5.99 -19.07 13.06
C LEU A 594 -7.45 -19.19 12.59
N LEU A 595 -8.00 -18.13 11.98
CA LEU A 595 -9.36 -18.14 11.46
C LEU A 595 -9.50 -19.11 10.29
N GLU A 596 -8.48 -19.22 9.43
CA GLU A 596 -8.45 -20.23 8.35
C GLU A 596 -8.69 -21.65 8.87
N LYS A 597 -8.00 -22.03 9.94
CA LYS A 597 -8.17 -23.36 10.56
C LYS A 597 -9.57 -23.57 11.16
N ILE A 598 -10.21 -22.49 11.61
CA ILE A 598 -11.59 -22.54 12.12
C ILE A 598 -12.55 -22.70 10.93
N ILE A 599 -12.35 -21.93 9.86
CA ILE A 599 -13.13 -21.99 8.63
C ILE A 599 -13.18 -23.43 8.09
N ASP A 600 -12.03 -24.05 7.89
CA ASP A 600 -11.94 -25.42 7.38
C ASP A 600 -12.75 -26.42 8.22
N LYS A 601 -12.63 -26.34 9.55
CA LYS A 601 -13.37 -27.20 10.47
C LYS A 601 -14.88 -26.97 10.40
N VAL A 602 -15.30 -25.72 10.34
CA VAL A 602 -16.73 -25.35 10.31
C VAL A 602 -17.36 -25.80 9.01
N LEU A 603 -16.70 -25.57 7.87
CA LEU A 603 -17.20 -25.99 6.56
C LEU A 603 -17.28 -27.53 6.44
N ALA A 604 -16.28 -28.25 6.95
CA ALA A 604 -16.31 -29.72 7.00
C ALA A 604 -17.46 -30.23 7.87
N SER A 605 -17.68 -29.64 9.05
CA SER A 605 -18.81 -30.00 9.94
C SER A 605 -20.14 -29.69 9.25
N LEU A 606 -20.29 -28.52 8.62
CA LEU A 606 -21.52 -28.13 7.94
C LEU A 606 -21.84 -29.11 6.77
N LYS A 607 -20.83 -29.55 6.02
CA LYS A 607 -21.04 -30.56 4.96
C LYS A 607 -21.47 -31.89 5.52
N SER A 608 -20.90 -32.33 6.64
CA SER A 608 -21.30 -33.55 7.33
C SER A 608 -22.76 -33.49 7.81
N ASP A 609 -23.17 -32.36 8.37
CA ASP A 609 -24.44 -32.21 9.09
C ASP A 609 -25.60 -31.84 8.11
N ALA A 610 -25.35 -30.97 7.12
CA ALA A 610 -26.33 -30.46 6.15
C ALA A 610 -26.36 -31.25 4.82
N GLY A 611 -25.34 -32.04 4.52
CA GLY A 611 -25.24 -32.85 3.30
C GLY A 611 -25.31 -32.00 2.01
N GLU A 612 -26.22 -32.36 1.10
CA GLU A 612 -26.44 -31.67 -0.17
C GLU A 612 -27.10 -30.28 -0.05
N ARG A 613 -27.66 -29.96 1.11
CA ARG A 613 -28.20 -28.61 1.38
C ARG A 613 -27.09 -27.58 1.53
N PHE A 614 -25.88 -27.96 1.94
CA PHE A 614 -24.72 -27.09 1.87
C PHE A 614 -24.28 -26.95 0.41
N TYR A 615 -24.67 -25.83 -0.21
CA TYR A 615 -24.61 -25.58 -1.65
C TYR A 615 -23.35 -24.86 -2.10
N ALA A 616 -22.95 -23.78 -1.38
CA ALA A 616 -21.88 -22.91 -1.85
C ALA A 616 -21.04 -22.28 -0.73
N VAL A 617 -19.79 -22.00 -1.05
CA VAL A 617 -18.90 -21.09 -0.32
C VAL A 617 -18.67 -19.84 -1.16
N ILE A 618 -18.70 -18.66 -0.55
CA ILE A 618 -18.50 -17.36 -1.20
C ILE A 618 -17.32 -16.67 -0.53
N SER A 619 -16.26 -16.36 -1.31
CA SER A 619 -15.03 -15.73 -0.79
C SER A 619 -14.37 -14.82 -1.82
N SER A 620 -13.54 -13.85 -1.39
CA SER A 620 -12.72 -13.04 -2.29
C SER A 620 -11.43 -13.73 -2.76
N ARG A 621 -11.19 -14.98 -2.39
CA ARG A 621 -9.96 -15.73 -2.67
C ARG A 621 -9.90 -16.27 -4.09
N LEU A 622 -9.84 -15.40 -5.06
CA LEU A 622 -9.85 -15.78 -6.47
C LEU A 622 -8.72 -16.74 -6.84
N LEU A 623 -7.49 -16.42 -6.43
CA LEU A 623 -6.26 -17.13 -6.81
C LEU A 623 -5.83 -18.23 -5.84
N SER A 624 -6.74 -18.77 -5.01
CA SER A 624 -6.41 -19.81 -4.05
C SER A 624 -6.49 -21.21 -4.62
N ASP A 625 -5.80 -22.17 -3.98
CA ASP A 625 -5.99 -23.59 -4.25
C ASP A 625 -7.36 -24.04 -3.71
N LYS A 626 -8.29 -24.28 -4.61
CA LYS A 626 -9.68 -24.64 -4.32
C LYS A 626 -9.86 -26.12 -3.97
N ALA A 627 -8.79 -26.90 -3.77
CA ALA A 627 -8.86 -28.33 -3.55
C ALA A 627 -9.75 -28.70 -2.34
N PHE A 628 -9.68 -27.93 -1.26
CA PHE A 628 -10.51 -28.17 -0.08
C PHE A 628 -12.01 -27.97 -0.40
N ILE A 629 -12.40 -26.83 -0.99
CA ILE A 629 -13.79 -26.52 -1.35
C ILE A 629 -14.32 -27.53 -2.37
N LYS A 630 -13.52 -27.89 -3.39
CA LYS A 630 -13.85 -28.94 -4.36
C LYS A 630 -14.03 -30.29 -3.68
N GLY A 631 -13.21 -30.63 -2.67
CA GLY A 631 -13.32 -31.85 -1.87
C GLY A 631 -14.61 -31.93 -1.06
N LEU A 632 -15.20 -30.80 -0.68
CA LEU A 632 -16.52 -30.75 -0.03
C LEU A 632 -17.68 -30.99 -1.02
N GLY A 633 -17.44 -30.90 -2.35
CA GLY A 633 -18.48 -31.04 -3.37
C GLY A 633 -19.52 -29.92 -3.31
N VAL A 634 -19.10 -28.69 -3.02
CA VAL A 634 -19.95 -27.48 -3.02
C VAL A 634 -19.49 -26.51 -4.09
N LYS A 635 -20.37 -25.60 -4.51
CA LYS A 635 -20.01 -24.52 -5.44
C LYS A 635 -19.05 -23.54 -4.78
N ASP A 636 -18.12 -23.04 -5.59
CA ASP A 636 -17.17 -22.01 -5.20
C ASP A 636 -17.49 -20.70 -5.91
N PHE A 637 -17.98 -19.73 -5.19
CA PHE A 637 -18.32 -18.41 -5.71
C PHE A 637 -17.34 -17.35 -5.23
N ILE A 638 -17.01 -16.43 -6.13
CA ILE A 638 -16.15 -15.27 -5.80
C ILE A 638 -17.00 -14.09 -5.38
N SER A 639 -16.68 -13.53 -4.19
CA SER A 639 -17.33 -12.32 -3.67
C SER A 639 -16.88 -11.05 -4.40
N ALA A 640 -17.65 -9.96 -4.28
CA ALA A 640 -17.30 -8.65 -4.80
C ALA A 640 -15.98 -8.08 -4.23
N GLY A 641 -15.52 -8.60 -3.08
CA GLY A 641 -14.22 -8.25 -2.48
C GLY A 641 -13.00 -8.67 -3.33
N ALA A 642 -13.16 -9.55 -4.33
CA ALA A 642 -12.13 -9.86 -5.31
C ALA A 642 -11.91 -8.75 -6.34
N ASN A 643 -12.74 -7.70 -6.34
CA ASN A 643 -12.62 -6.54 -7.21
C ASN A 643 -12.62 -6.87 -8.72
N ILE A 644 -13.47 -7.80 -9.16
CA ILE A 644 -13.64 -8.10 -10.58
C ILE A 644 -14.38 -6.94 -11.24
N TYR A 645 -13.70 -6.20 -12.10
CA TYR A 645 -14.19 -4.90 -12.57
C TYR A 645 -14.48 -4.85 -14.07
N SER A 646 -13.72 -5.55 -14.92
CA SER A 646 -13.86 -5.58 -16.37
C SER A 646 -14.32 -6.94 -16.88
N SER A 647 -14.77 -7.02 -18.13
CA SER A 647 -15.14 -8.28 -18.81
C SER A 647 -13.96 -9.25 -18.84
N LYS A 648 -12.75 -8.74 -19.11
CA LYS A 648 -11.55 -9.57 -19.18
C LYS A 648 -11.12 -10.09 -17.80
N SER A 649 -11.32 -9.31 -16.74
CA SER A 649 -11.08 -9.79 -15.37
C SER A 649 -12.13 -10.85 -14.96
N ALA A 650 -13.38 -10.71 -15.40
CA ALA A 650 -14.42 -11.72 -15.20
C ALA A 650 -14.11 -13.03 -15.94
N GLU A 651 -13.74 -12.96 -17.23
CA GLU A 651 -13.32 -14.13 -18.02
C GLU A 651 -12.19 -14.92 -17.33
N ILE A 652 -11.15 -14.22 -16.87
CA ILE A 652 -10.04 -14.85 -16.14
C ILE A 652 -10.52 -15.47 -14.82
N ALA A 653 -11.34 -14.75 -14.06
CA ALA A 653 -11.86 -15.20 -12.78
C ALA A 653 -12.73 -16.46 -12.90
N LEU A 654 -13.57 -16.55 -13.94
CA LEU A 654 -14.43 -17.70 -14.21
C LEU A 654 -13.64 -18.98 -14.51
N GLY A 655 -12.38 -18.88 -14.89
CA GLY A 655 -11.47 -20.03 -14.97
C GLY A 655 -11.13 -20.65 -13.61
N TYR A 656 -11.34 -19.93 -12.52
CA TYR A 656 -11.01 -20.34 -11.14
C TYR A 656 -12.22 -20.70 -10.27
N CYS A 657 -13.45 -20.38 -10.68
CA CYS A 657 -14.64 -20.52 -9.85
C CYS A 657 -15.88 -20.98 -10.61
N ASP A 658 -16.95 -21.35 -9.90
CA ASP A 658 -18.24 -21.71 -10.47
C ASP A 658 -19.14 -20.51 -10.80
N GLY A 659 -18.83 -19.35 -10.24
CA GLY A 659 -19.53 -18.09 -10.46
C GLY A 659 -18.96 -16.96 -9.61
N LEU A 660 -19.43 -15.74 -9.85
CA LEU A 660 -18.89 -14.58 -9.15
C LEU A 660 -19.88 -13.41 -9.03
N PHE A 661 -19.59 -12.52 -8.08
CA PHE A 661 -20.07 -11.16 -8.05
C PHE A 661 -19.07 -10.26 -8.80
N MET A 662 -19.58 -9.36 -9.63
CA MET A 662 -18.78 -8.22 -10.09
C MET A 662 -18.54 -7.24 -8.93
N SER A 663 -17.53 -6.40 -9.04
CA SER A 663 -17.28 -5.35 -8.05
C SER A 663 -18.49 -4.44 -7.88
N HIS A 664 -18.80 -4.05 -6.65
CA HIS A 664 -19.86 -3.06 -6.38
C HIS A 664 -19.57 -1.65 -6.94
N GLU A 665 -18.40 -1.43 -7.53
CA GLU A 665 -18.02 -0.18 -8.18
C GLU A 665 -18.33 -0.19 -9.69
N VAL A 666 -18.75 -1.33 -10.26
CA VAL A 666 -19.21 -1.46 -11.65
C VAL A 666 -20.61 -0.86 -11.74
N ASP A 667 -20.84 0.02 -12.70
CA ASP A 667 -22.17 0.57 -12.94
C ASP A 667 -23.09 -0.41 -13.69
N ALA A 668 -24.37 -0.04 -13.86
CA ALA A 668 -25.35 -0.94 -14.43
C ALA A 668 -25.06 -1.30 -15.91
N ASP A 669 -24.63 -0.32 -16.70
CA ASP A 669 -24.33 -0.54 -18.12
C ASP A 669 -23.06 -1.37 -18.30
N GLU A 670 -22.02 -1.08 -17.53
CA GLU A 670 -20.80 -1.90 -17.46
C GLU A 670 -21.10 -3.32 -16.98
N LEU A 671 -22.01 -3.50 -16.01
CA LEU A 671 -22.39 -4.84 -15.53
C LEU A 671 -23.02 -5.68 -16.64
N VAL A 672 -23.93 -5.10 -17.44
CA VAL A 672 -24.54 -5.79 -18.58
C VAL A 672 -23.48 -6.16 -19.61
N ASN A 673 -22.67 -5.21 -20.04
CA ASN A 673 -21.65 -5.40 -21.05
C ASN A 673 -20.60 -6.46 -20.60
N ASN A 674 -20.19 -6.40 -19.35
CA ASN A 674 -19.20 -7.33 -18.80
C ASN A 674 -19.74 -8.74 -18.58
N ALA A 675 -21.06 -8.92 -18.48
CA ALA A 675 -21.67 -10.20 -18.16
C ALA A 675 -22.19 -10.94 -19.39
N LEU A 676 -22.86 -10.24 -20.32
CA LEU A 676 -23.62 -10.91 -21.40
C LEU A 676 -22.73 -11.66 -22.39
N ASP A 677 -21.52 -11.15 -22.66
CA ASP A 677 -20.62 -11.70 -23.68
C ASP A 677 -19.57 -12.65 -23.11
N VAL A 678 -19.37 -12.69 -21.80
CA VAL A 678 -18.22 -13.33 -21.15
C VAL A 678 -18.60 -14.54 -20.30
N PHE A 679 -19.83 -14.59 -19.74
CA PHE A 679 -20.23 -15.68 -18.86
C PHE A 679 -20.60 -16.94 -19.65
N PRO A 680 -19.84 -18.05 -19.47
CA PRO A 680 -20.22 -19.35 -20.03
C PRO A 680 -21.51 -19.91 -19.41
N ALA A 681 -22.18 -20.80 -20.14
CA ALA A 681 -23.45 -21.37 -19.76
C ALA A 681 -23.45 -22.15 -18.42
N ASP A 682 -22.30 -22.72 -18.05
CA ASP A 682 -22.11 -23.51 -16.84
C ASP A 682 -21.73 -22.64 -15.61
N LYS A 683 -21.61 -21.33 -15.81
CA LYS A 683 -21.20 -20.37 -14.76
C LYS A 683 -22.39 -19.58 -14.22
N THR A 684 -22.17 -18.96 -13.07
CA THR A 684 -23.21 -18.22 -12.36
C THR A 684 -22.78 -16.77 -12.15
N LEU A 685 -23.60 -15.82 -12.62
CA LEU A 685 -23.52 -14.43 -12.21
C LEU A 685 -24.36 -14.20 -10.96
N ILE A 686 -23.77 -13.58 -9.93
CA ILE A 686 -24.49 -13.22 -8.72
C ILE A 686 -24.60 -11.69 -8.65
N VAL A 687 -25.82 -11.19 -8.60
CA VAL A 687 -26.12 -9.75 -8.62
C VAL A 687 -26.75 -9.35 -7.31
N GLN A 688 -26.16 -8.38 -6.62
CA GLN A 688 -26.79 -7.81 -5.43
C GLN A 688 -27.84 -6.79 -5.86
N SER A 689 -29.12 -7.10 -5.67
CA SER A 689 -30.22 -6.23 -6.10
C SER A 689 -30.57 -5.17 -5.05
N GLU A 690 -30.57 -5.56 -3.79
CA GLU A 690 -30.90 -4.63 -2.69
C GLU A 690 -30.17 -4.99 -1.41
N GLY A 691 -30.23 -4.08 -0.44
CA GLY A 691 -29.73 -4.30 0.91
C GLY A 691 -28.45 -3.56 1.21
N MET A 692 -27.72 -4.03 2.22
CA MET A 692 -26.53 -3.38 2.74
C MET A 692 -25.27 -3.94 2.10
N ILE A 693 -24.36 -3.06 1.69
CA ILE A 693 -23.05 -3.43 1.14
C ILE A 693 -21.98 -3.29 2.23
N PRO A 694 -21.04 -4.23 2.34
CA PRO A 694 -19.85 -4.04 3.16
C PRO A 694 -18.96 -2.94 2.54
N TRP A 695 -18.88 -1.78 3.21
CA TRP A 695 -18.03 -0.67 2.76
C TRP A 695 -16.58 -0.83 3.18
N MET A 696 -16.35 -1.58 4.25
CA MET A 696 -15.02 -1.76 4.81
C MET A 696 -14.97 -3.02 5.68
N GLN A 697 -13.94 -3.83 5.51
CA GLN A 697 -13.54 -4.84 6.48
C GLN A 697 -12.25 -4.38 7.15
N SER A 698 -12.23 -4.33 8.48
CA SER A 698 -11.08 -3.94 9.29
C SER A 698 -10.67 -5.08 10.22
N ASP A 699 -9.39 -5.37 10.27
CA ASP A 699 -8.85 -6.28 11.30
C ASP A 699 -8.80 -5.62 12.69
N PHE A 700 -9.20 -4.37 12.76
CA PHE A 700 -9.34 -3.60 13.98
C PHE A 700 -10.80 -3.38 14.31
N CYS A 701 -11.22 -3.77 15.54
CA CYS A 701 -12.58 -3.54 16.00
C CYS A 701 -12.77 -2.12 16.52
N VAL A 702 -13.54 -1.31 15.81
CA VAL A 702 -13.88 0.06 16.21
C VAL A 702 -14.64 0.12 17.55
N CYS A 703 -15.32 -0.95 17.92
CA CYS A 703 -16.11 -1.06 19.16
C CYS A 703 -15.22 -1.41 20.38
N GLY A 704 -14.08 -2.06 20.19
CA GLY A 704 -13.24 -2.71 21.22
C GLY A 704 -12.03 -1.93 21.72
N GLN A 705 -11.91 -0.61 21.50
CA GLN A 705 -10.75 0.19 21.91
C GLN A 705 -10.41 0.21 23.41
N ASN A 706 -11.29 -0.28 24.25
CA ASN A 706 -11.03 -0.47 25.68
C ASN A 706 -11.33 -1.93 26.04
N LYS A 707 -10.35 -2.67 26.53
CA LYS A 707 -10.49 -4.06 27.03
C LYS A 707 -11.69 -4.27 27.96
N LYS A 708 -12.17 -3.21 28.61
CA LYS A 708 -13.37 -3.21 29.48
C LYS A 708 -14.70 -3.44 28.72
N HIS A 709 -14.71 -3.28 27.38
CA HIS A 709 -15.93 -3.44 26.57
C HIS A 709 -15.90 -4.63 25.61
N CYS A 710 -14.78 -5.36 25.49
CA CYS A 710 -14.70 -6.56 24.67
C CYS A 710 -15.65 -7.68 25.12
N ASP A 711 -16.03 -7.73 26.40
CA ASP A 711 -17.01 -8.70 26.90
C ASP A 711 -18.43 -8.47 26.36
N THR A 712 -18.68 -7.35 25.70
CA THR A 712 -19.98 -6.99 25.12
C THR A 712 -20.17 -7.48 23.69
N CYS A 713 -19.12 -7.79 22.93
CA CYS A 713 -19.24 -8.25 21.54
C CYS A 713 -20.00 -9.57 21.38
N SER A 714 -19.96 -10.45 22.35
CA SER A 714 -20.77 -11.69 22.36
C SER A 714 -22.25 -11.44 22.64
N LYS A 715 -22.62 -10.24 23.11
CA LYS A 715 -23.98 -9.91 23.57
C LYS A 715 -24.67 -8.88 22.66
N VAL A 716 -23.93 -8.10 21.88
CA VAL A 716 -24.50 -7.00 21.07
C VAL A 716 -23.96 -7.09 19.64
N GLY A 717 -24.84 -7.40 18.69
CA GLY A 717 -24.44 -7.74 17.33
C GLY A 717 -24.06 -6.56 16.44
N VAL A 718 -24.61 -5.35 16.66
CA VAL A 718 -24.48 -4.23 15.72
C VAL A 718 -24.35 -2.91 16.45
N PHE A 719 -23.43 -2.04 15.98
CA PHE A 719 -23.23 -0.68 16.47
C PHE A 719 -23.45 0.30 15.32
N GLU A 720 -23.79 1.54 15.64
CA GLU A 720 -23.99 2.59 14.68
C GLU A 720 -22.84 3.60 14.73
N LEU A 721 -22.26 3.91 13.57
CA LEU A 721 -21.26 4.94 13.37
C LEU A 721 -21.87 6.10 12.58
N GLN A 722 -21.98 7.27 13.21
CA GLN A 722 -22.48 8.48 12.58
C GLN A 722 -21.32 9.46 12.31
N GLN A 723 -21.19 9.96 11.09
CA GLN A 723 -20.24 11.01 10.76
C GLN A 723 -20.71 12.36 11.34
N LYS A 724 -19.79 13.13 11.97
CA LYS A 724 -20.14 14.34 12.76
C LYS A 724 -20.84 15.43 11.95
N ASP A 725 -20.38 15.73 10.75
CA ASP A 725 -20.78 16.90 9.97
C ASP A 725 -21.70 16.59 8.78
N ARG A 726 -22.17 15.36 8.66
CA ARG A 726 -23.07 14.94 7.60
C ARG A 726 -24.32 14.33 8.19
N MET A 727 -25.43 15.07 8.11
CA MET A 727 -26.73 14.54 8.50
C MET A 727 -27.07 13.34 7.60
N GLY A 728 -27.17 12.15 8.17
CA GLY A 728 -27.89 11.03 7.61
C GLY A 728 -27.10 9.83 7.10
N ALA A 729 -25.78 9.84 7.02
CA ALA A 729 -25.03 8.63 6.66
C ALA A 729 -24.63 7.86 7.92
N SER A 730 -25.52 7.04 8.42
CA SER A 730 -25.23 6.05 9.46
C SER A 730 -24.60 4.83 8.82
N VAL A 731 -23.47 4.37 9.36
CA VAL A 731 -22.77 3.16 8.94
C VAL A 731 -22.90 2.16 10.09
N LEU A 732 -23.32 0.93 9.80
CA LEU A 732 -23.43 -0.09 10.81
C LEU A 732 -22.10 -0.83 10.97
N ALA A 733 -21.62 -0.93 12.20
CA ALA A 733 -20.40 -1.66 12.55
C ALA A 733 -20.77 -3.02 13.17
N VAL A 734 -20.35 -4.09 12.51
CA VAL A 734 -20.57 -5.47 12.94
C VAL A 734 -19.23 -6.04 13.42
N PRO A 735 -19.01 -6.15 14.73
CA PRO A 735 -17.82 -6.77 15.28
C PRO A 735 -17.92 -8.29 15.23
N HIS A 736 -16.79 -8.94 14.95
CA HIS A 736 -16.65 -10.39 14.92
C HIS A 736 -15.89 -10.88 16.14
N SER A 737 -16.53 -11.72 16.97
CA SER A 737 -15.98 -12.14 18.27
C SER A 737 -14.84 -13.15 18.17
N ILE A 738 -14.70 -13.86 17.04
CA ILE A 738 -13.70 -14.92 16.86
C ILE A 738 -12.30 -14.34 16.68
N ASP A 739 -12.18 -13.28 15.90
CA ASP A 739 -10.89 -12.67 15.51
C ASP A 739 -10.77 -11.20 15.89
N CYS A 740 -11.81 -10.61 16.50
CA CYS A 740 -11.89 -9.19 16.85
C CYS A 740 -11.79 -8.25 15.61
N SER A 741 -12.12 -8.73 14.43
CA SER A 741 -12.31 -7.90 13.24
C SER A 741 -13.66 -7.17 13.27
N CYS A 742 -13.88 -6.25 12.33
CA CYS A 742 -15.12 -5.49 12.22
C CYS A 742 -15.46 -5.21 10.77
N THR A 743 -16.69 -5.47 10.36
CA THR A 743 -17.20 -5.07 9.06
C THR A 743 -18.12 -3.85 9.20
N LEU A 744 -17.89 -2.82 8.38
CA LEU A 744 -18.75 -1.65 8.31
C LEU A 744 -19.66 -1.77 7.10
N TYR A 745 -20.97 -1.74 7.34
CA TYR A 745 -22.00 -1.79 6.30
C TYR A 745 -22.60 -0.40 6.08
N GLY A 746 -22.70 0.00 4.83
CA GLY A 746 -23.42 1.21 4.44
C GLY A 746 -24.94 1.04 4.55
N PRO A 747 -25.71 2.13 4.44
CA PRO A 747 -27.17 2.06 4.43
C PRO A 747 -27.67 1.18 3.27
N ALA A 748 -28.79 0.50 3.50
CA ALA A 748 -29.45 -0.29 2.48
C ALA A 748 -29.78 0.55 1.25
N LYS A 749 -29.58 -0.02 0.07
CA LYS A 749 -29.84 0.61 -1.22
C LYS A 749 -30.49 -0.38 -2.16
N ASN A 750 -31.29 0.11 -3.09
CA ASN A 750 -31.62 -0.63 -4.31
C ASN A 750 -30.45 -0.43 -5.27
N LEU A 751 -29.77 -1.49 -5.61
CA LEU A 751 -28.53 -1.45 -6.40
C LEU A 751 -28.81 -1.75 -7.87
N VAL A 752 -29.81 -2.57 -8.13
CA VAL A 752 -30.15 -3.06 -9.46
C VAL A 752 -31.66 -2.97 -9.65
N THR A 753 -32.09 -2.43 -10.79
CA THR A 753 -33.50 -2.32 -11.15
C THR A 753 -34.06 -3.65 -11.71
N GLU A 754 -35.38 -3.81 -11.71
CA GLU A 754 -36.04 -4.96 -12.32
C GLU A 754 -35.75 -5.04 -13.83
N ASP A 755 -35.63 -3.90 -14.52
CA ASP A 755 -35.29 -3.84 -15.94
C ASP A 755 -33.89 -4.41 -16.20
N LEU A 756 -32.91 -4.09 -15.34
CA LEU A 756 -31.55 -4.63 -15.44
C LEU A 756 -31.52 -6.12 -15.16
N ILE A 757 -32.26 -6.60 -14.16
CA ILE A 757 -32.41 -8.06 -13.89
C ILE A 757 -33.04 -8.76 -15.08
N SER A 758 -34.04 -8.14 -15.69
CA SER A 758 -34.67 -8.67 -16.92
C SER A 758 -33.64 -8.77 -18.06
N THR A 759 -32.85 -7.72 -18.28
CA THR A 759 -31.80 -7.72 -19.32
C THR A 759 -30.78 -8.82 -19.07
N LEU A 760 -30.26 -8.94 -17.85
CA LEU A 760 -29.30 -9.99 -17.48
C LEU A 760 -29.87 -11.41 -17.63
N SER A 761 -31.19 -11.57 -17.50
CA SER A 761 -31.88 -12.86 -17.67
C SER A 761 -31.87 -13.38 -19.12
N TYR A 762 -31.52 -12.56 -20.11
CA TYR A 762 -31.29 -13.00 -21.49
C TYR A 762 -29.89 -13.63 -21.71
N GLY A 763 -28.95 -13.49 -20.77
CA GLY A 763 -27.63 -14.09 -20.83
C GLY A 763 -27.66 -15.62 -20.88
N ASN A 764 -26.54 -16.24 -21.23
CA ASN A 764 -26.40 -17.72 -21.31
C ASN A 764 -25.96 -18.39 -20.00
N PHE A 765 -25.99 -17.69 -18.89
CA PHE A 765 -25.52 -18.10 -17.57
C PHE A 765 -26.67 -18.24 -16.57
N SER A 766 -26.41 -18.91 -15.45
CA SER A 766 -27.33 -18.93 -14.30
C SER A 766 -27.23 -17.60 -13.55
N LEU A 767 -28.36 -17.04 -13.15
CA LEU A 767 -28.47 -15.79 -12.41
C LEU A 767 -28.90 -16.03 -10.97
N ILE A 768 -28.15 -15.53 -10.00
CA ILE A 768 -28.55 -15.47 -8.60
C ILE A 768 -28.78 -14.01 -8.23
N ILE A 769 -30.00 -13.70 -7.78
CA ILE A 769 -30.34 -12.37 -7.25
C ILE A 769 -30.13 -12.40 -5.74
N ASN A 770 -29.22 -11.56 -5.25
CA ASN A 770 -28.87 -11.48 -3.82
C ASN A 770 -29.50 -10.28 -3.13
N HIS A 771 -30.15 -10.52 -2.02
CA HIS A 771 -30.68 -9.49 -1.12
C HIS A 771 -29.95 -9.61 0.22
N THR A 772 -29.31 -8.53 0.68
CA THR A 772 -28.55 -8.54 1.95
C THR A 772 -29.28 -7.78 3.05
N TYR A 773 -29.63 -8.48 4.11
CA TYR A 773 -30.40 -7.94 5.22
C TYR A 773 -29.58 -7.86 6.49
N LEU A 774 -29.53 -6.69 7.13
CA LEU A 774 -29.16 -6.52 8.53
C LEU A 774 -30.41 -6.17 9.33
N PRO A 775 -30.49 -6.60 10.61
CA PRO A 775 -31.60 -6.22 11.48
C PRO A 775 -31.67 -4.70 11.60
N GLU A 776 -32.87 -4.16 11.53
CA GLU A 776 -33.12 -2.77 11.91
C GLU A 776 -32.80 -2.61 13.40
N VAL A 777 -31.93 -1.67 13.75
CA VAL A 777 -31.74 -1.26 15.14
C VAL A 777 -32.97 -0.46 15.53
N LYS A 778 -33.94 -1.09 16.19
CA LYS A 778 -35.12 -0.40 16.69
C LYS A 778 -34.71 0.52 17.83
N ASP A 779 -35.09 1.80 17.73
CA ASP A 779 -34.94 2.79 18.78
C ASP A 779 -35.58 2.26 20.07
N GLY A 780 -34.78 2.06 21.10
CA GLY A 780 -35.23 1.81 22.47
C GLY A 780 -35.26 0.36 22.98
N GLU A 781 -34.95 -0.65 22.17
CA GLU A 781 -34.75 -2.00 22.68
C GLU A 781 -33.28 -2.24 23.06
N THR A 782 -33.01 -2.33 24.35
CA THR A 782 -31.76 -2.87 24.91
C THR A 782 -31.71 -4.34 24.55
N VAL A 783 -31.01 -4.70 23.48
CA VAL A 783 -30.73 -6.10 23.18
C VAL A 783 -29.59 -6.53 24.10
N TYR A 784 -29.91 -7.32 25.12
CA TYR A 784 -28.97 -7.91 26.05
C TYR A 784 -28.27 -9.13 25.44
#